data_9a93bb280aedf1a64642174ea6339b64
#
_entry.id   9a93bb280aedf1a64642174ea6339b64
#
_cell.length_a   1.000
_cell.length_b   1.000
_cell.length_c   1.000
_cell.angle_alpha   90.00
_cell.angle_beta   90.00
_cell.angle_gamma   90.00
#
_symmetry.space_group_name_H-M   'P 1'
#
loop_
_entity.id
_entity.type
_entity.pdbx_description
1 polymer ?
#
loop_
_entity_poly.entity_id
_entity_poly.type
_entity_poly.pdbx_seq_one_letter_code
_entity_poly.pdbx_strand_id
1 'polypeptide(L)'
;GVGDHGCEYMTGGRVVVLGDVGRNFAAGMSGGLAYVLADGFDALCNKESVDLETVHGEEAQWLEQTIQRHAELTGSKHARNIVERFAELLPKFVKVFPRDYKRVLAENTTESKPANKPTAENKPASKPAAELVDIEDALVDESLLAERAGKLDKLRGFAKYARRGDRYRSARKRISDWDEISQRQTKSQLQVQAARCIDCGVPFCQSDRDGCPIGNVIPKWNDLVFRDQWRAAFDRLMATNNFPEFTGRVCPAPCEGACVAGISELPVAIKSIEAAIIDHAWEMGWMRASPPKRRSPWRVAVVGSGPAGLAAADQLNSVGHQVTVFEREDRVGGLLTYGIPNMKLDKRLVQRRVDKMAAEGIEFTTNAHIGVTHPASDLLAFDAILLATGATWPRDLAIEGRSLEGVHFAMEYLTASTKTLLHKKSGVISASGKRVVVIGGGDTGNDCIGTAVRQGAASVTNFELLPQPPRQRSADNPWPQYPRVYRVDYGHEEVVSRWGKDPRIYSISAKRFLGSEGRLHGIETVRVEWTRDGDRWTMREIEASEEVIEADLVFLAMGFLGPENRVVEELGVRQGARSNVETGEGSYRTNVEKVFAAGDCRRGQSLVVWGINEGRMAAREIDSWLRSGGGGSGGSHLPISGGIIPRTVSAAIKVPA
;
A
#
# COMPACT_ATOMS: atom_id res chain seq x y z
N GLY A 1 12.44 -26.27 23.92
CA GLY A 1 13.63 -26.50 23.10
C GLY A 1 13.41 -26.09 21.66
N VAL A 2 14.46 -26.12 20.88
CA VAL A 2 14.44 -25.85 19.44
C VAL A 2 15.18 -26.97 18.70
N GLY A 3 14.80 -27.23 17.44
CA GLY A 3 15.47 -28.23 16.59
C GLY A 3 16.86 -27.78 16.12
N ASP A 4 17.36 -28.46 15.07
CA ASP A 4 18.59 -28.08 14.38
C ASP A 4 18.46 -26.65 13.83
N HIS A 5 19.59 -25.94 13.77
CA HIS A 5 19.68 -24.57 13.24
C HIS A 5 18.95 -23.47 14.06
N GLY A 6 18.77 -23.63 15.36
CA GLY A 6 18.26 -22.56 16.23
C GLY A 6 19.10 -21.30 16.14
N CYS A 7 18.49 -20.12 16.05
CA CYS A 7 19.14 -18.80 15.88
C CYS A 7 20.06 -18.67 14.65
N GLU A 8 19.90 -19.54 13.63
CA GLU A 8 20.65 -19.45 12.37
C GLU A 8 20.37 -18.12 11.69
N TYR A 9 21.45 -17.42 11.28
CA TYR A 9 21.42 -16.08 10.67
C TYR A 9 20.67 -15.00 11.48
N MET A 10 20.55 -15.17 12.80
CA MET A 10 19.97 -14.15 13.67
C MET A 10 20.76 -12.85 13.57
N THR A 11 20.08 -11.73 13.35
CA THR A 11 20.69 -10.41 13.14
C THR A 11 20.38 -9.39 14.24
N GLY A 12 19.47 -9.72 15.18
CA GLY A 12 19.10 -8.81 16.27
C GLY A 12 18.10 -9.44 17.23
N GLY A 13 17.74 -8.70 18.30
CA GLY A 13 16.79 -9.15 19.31
C GLY A 13 17.40 -10.06 20.38
N ARG A 14 16.52 -10.65 21.20
CA ARG A 14 16.92 -11.59 22.27
C ARG A 14 16.07 -12.85 22.20
N VAL A 15 16.70 -14.01 22.28
CA VAL A 15 16.04 -15.32 22.29
C VAL A 15 16.38 -16.02 23.61
N VAL A 16 15.37 -16.65 24.25
CA VAL A 16 15.57 -17.49 25.44
C VAL A 16 15.06 -18.89 25.13
N VAL A 17 15.94 -19.88 25.26
CA VAL A 17 15.64 -21.29 25.03
C VAL A 17 15.74 -22.03 26.37
N LEU A 18 14.61 -22.59 26.84
CA LEU A 18 14.47 -23.23 28.14
C LEU A 18 14.60 -24.76 28.10
N GLY A 19 15.10 -25.34 27.02
CA GLY A 19 15.25 -26.79 26.88
C GLY A 19 16.16 -27.14 25.72
N ASP A 20 16.19 -28.40 25.35
CA ASP A 20 17.13 -28.97 24.39
C ASP A 20 17.17 -28.24 23.07
N VAL A 21 18.34 -28.18 22.45
CA VAL A 21 18.60 -27.61 21.13
C VAL A 21 19.20 -28.69 20.22
N GLY A 22 18.96 -28.55 18.92
CA GLY A 22 19.59 -29.40 17.92
C GLY A 22 20.98 -28.88 17.50
N ARG A 23 21.54 -29.49 16.47
CA ARG A 23 22.88 -29.18 15.95
C ARG A 23 22.91 -27.84 15.24
N ASN A 24 24.12 -27.31 15.11
CA ASN A 24 24.43 -26.11 14.31
C ASN A 24 23.71 -24.84 14.80
N PHE A 25 23.42 -24.76 16.11
CA PHE A 25 22.83 -23.57 16.72
C PHE A 25 23.71 -22.34 16.47
N ALA A 26 23.11 -21.18 16.22
CA ALA A 26 23.77 -19.89 15.94
C ALA A 26 24.64 -19.85 14.67
N ALA A 27 24.48 -20.78 13.73
CA ALA A 27 25.21 -20.72 12.46
C ALA A 27 24.92 -19.40 11.72
N GLY A 28 25.98 -18.67 11.36
CA GLY A 28 25.88 -17.37 10.67
C GLY A 28 25.20 -16.25 11.49
N MET A 29 25.05 -16.44 12.81
CA MET A 29 24.50 -15.40 13.70
C MET A 29 25.42 -14.18 13.71
N SER A 30 24.91 -13.02 13.30
CA SER A 30 25.68 -11.78 13.16
C SER A 30 25.24 -10.67 14.12
N GLY A 31 24.09 -10.82 14.79
CA GLY A 31 23.58 -9.84 15.76
C GLY A 31 22.54 -10.45 16.70
N GLY A 32 22.17 -9.68 17.73
CA GLY A 32 21.30 -10.15 18.80
C GLY A 32 22.01 -11.01 19.86
N LEU A 33 21.24 -11.51 20.81
CA LEU A 33 21.71 -12.34 21.93
C LEU A 33 20.80 -13.56 22.09
N ALA A 34 21.39 -14.74 22.34
CA ALA A 34 20.60 -15.90 22.74
C ALA A 34 21.03 -16.41 24.11
N TYR A 35 20.07 -16.83 24.93
CA TYR A 35 20.27 -17.40 26.25
C TYR A 35 19.71 -18.81 26.26
N VAL A 36 20.57 -19.81 26.44
CA VAL A 36 20.20 -21.22 26.26
C VAL A 36 20.43 -21.99 27.56
N LEU A 37 19.38 -22.66 28.03
CA LEU A 37 19.47 -23.61 29.14
C LEU A 37 19.51 -25.04 28.57
N ALA A 38 20.69 -25.56 28.29
CA ALA A 38 20.84 -26.92 27.77
C ALA A 38 22.17 -27.53 28.23
N ASP A 39 22.13 -28.73 28.79
CA ASP A 39 23.35 -29.47 29.12
C ASP A 39 24.06 -29.90 27.82
N GLY A 40 25.39 -29.71 27.78
CA GLY A 40 26.19 -30.05 26.58
C GLY A 40 26.01 -29.11 25.37
N PHE A 41 25.45 -27.92 25.58
CA PHE A 41 25.17 -26.93 24.53
C PHE A 41 26.41 -26.55 23.70
N ASP A 42 27.58 -26.53 24.31
CA ASP A 42 28.85 -26.18 23.67
C ASP A 42 29.15 -27.01 22.40
N ALA A 43 28.81 -28.30 22.42
CA ALA A 43 29.00 -29.21 21.29
C ALA A 43 27.97 -29.02 20.17
N LEU A 44 26.83 -28.39 20.44
CA LEU A 44 25.74 -28.20 19.52
C LEU A 44 25.76 -26.81 18.86
N CYS A 45 26.54 -25.89 19.39
CA CYS A 45 26.65 -24.52 18.91
C CYS A 45 27.71 -24.37 17.80
N ASN A 46 27.35 -23.71 16.71
CA ASN A 46 28.30 -23.27 15.70
C ASN A 46 29.04 -22.03 16.16
N LYS A 47 30.29 -22.20 16.55
CA LYS A 47 31.13 -21.12 17.12
C LYS A 47 31.90 -20.31 16.08
N GLU A 48 31.62 -20.46 14.82
CA GLU A 48 32.36 -19.75 13.76
C GLU A 48 32.26 -18.23 13.89
N SER A 49 31.07 -17.70 14.30
CA SER A 49 30.80 -16.26 14.41
C SER A 49 30.46 -15.78 15.83
N VAL A 50 30.34 -16.67 16.82
CA VAL A 50 29.86 -16.33 18.16
C VAL A 50 30.85 -16.73 19.26
N ASP A 51 30.76 -16.04 20.41
CA ASP A 51 31.35 -16.41 21.67
C ASP A 51 30.26 -16.94 22.61
N LEU A 52 30.65 -17.86 23.52
CA LEU A 52 29.78 -18.36 24.57
C LEU A 52 30.22 -17.74 25.90
N GLU A 53 29.28 -17.11 26.60
CA GLU A 53 29.54 -16.37 27.85
C GLU A 53 28.58 -16.83 28.95
N THR A 54 28.96 -16.57 30.19
CA THR A 54 28.10 -16.74 31.36
C THR A 54 27.18 -15.54 31.54
N VAL A 55 26.01 -15.73 32.16
CA VAL A 55 25.01 -14.70 32.38
C VAL A 55 25.15 -14.14 33.81
N HIS A 56 25.28 -12.81 33.97
CA HIS A 56 25.39 -12.18 35.31
C HIS A 56 24.76 -10.77 35.32
N GLY A 57 24.64 -10.19 36.52
CA GLY A 57 24.24 -8.81 36.76
C GLY A 57 22.84 -8.50 36.22
N GLU A 58 22.72 -7.38 35.56
CA GLU A 58 21.43 -6.91 35.00
C GLU A 58 20.85 -7.89 33.97
N GLU A 59 21.69 -8.58 33.22
CA GLU A 59 21.23 -9.59 32.25
C GLU A 59 20.56 -10.79 32.94
N ALA A 60 21.05 -11.22 34.09
CA ALA A 60 20.44 -12.31 34.86
C ALA A 60 19.07 -11.89 35.40
N GLN A 61 18.93 -10.66 35.89
CA GLN A 61 17.62 -10.13 36.32
C GLN A 61 16.62 -10.03 35.17
N TRP A 62 17.08 -9.53 34.02
CA TRP A 62 16.24 -9.48 32.82
C TRP A 62 15.80 -10.87 32.37
N LEU A 63 16.71 -11.85 32.41
CA LEU A 63 16.42 -13.24 32.02
C LEU A 63 15.34 -13.86 32.94
N GLU A 64 15.48 -13.70 34.25
CA GLU A 64 14.54 -14.18 35.26
C GLU A 64 13.13 -13.59 35.02
N GLN A 65 13.05 -12.26 34.90
CA GLN A 65 11.79 -11.54 34.65
C GLN A 65 11.13 -12.01 33.33
N THR A 66 11.95 -12.26 32.31
CA THR A 66 11.45 -12.73 31.00
C THR A 66 10.86 -14.14 31.10
N ILE A 67 11.54 -15.04 31.84
CA ILE A 67 11.05 -16.42 32.05
C ILE A 67 9.79 -16.42 32.92
N GLN A 68 9.74 -15.58 33.97
CA GLN A 68 8.58 -15.41 34.81
C GLN A 68 7.38 -14.94 33.99
N ARG A 69 7.55 -13.90 33.20
CA ARG A 69 6.51 -13.38 32.31
C ARG A 69 6.03 -14.43 31.30
N HIS A 70 6.94 -15.23 30.76
CA HIS A 70 6.58 -16.35 29.90
C HIS A 70 5.73 -17.38 30.64
N ALA A 71 6.10 -17.74 31.87
CA ALA A 71 5.34 -18.68 32.70
C ALA A 71 3.92 -18.17 33.01
N GLU A 72 3.78 -16.87 33.30
CA GLU A 72 2.49 -16.22 33.56
C GLU A 72 1.58 -16.21 32.32
N LEU A 73 2.13 -15.80 31.16
CA LEU A 73 1.35 -15.65 29.92
C LEU A 73 0.98 -16.99 29.27
N THR A 74 1.82 -18.02 29.42
CA THR A 74 1.62 -19.31 28.73
C THR A 74 1.12 -20.43 29.64
N GLY A 75 1.15 -20.22 30.95
CA GLY A 75 0.87 -21.27 31.93
C GLY A 75 1.92 -22.40 31.98
N SER A 76 3.11 -22.22 31.39
CA SER A 76 4.16 -23.22 31.29
C SER A 76 4.64 -23.69 32.66
N LYS A 77 4.40 -24.98 32.98
CA LYS A 77 4.91 -25.59 34.20
C LYS A 77 6.42 -25.68 34.20
N HIS A 78 7.04 -25.90 33.04
CA HIS A 78 8.49 -25.97 32.89
C HIS A 78 9.14 -24.62 33.21
N ALA A 79 8.61 -23.52 32.66
CA ALA A 79 9.12 -22.19 32.96
C ALA A 79 8.95 -21.81 34.44
N ARG A 80 7.84 -22.17 35.10
CA ARG A 80 7.67 -21.97 36.56
C ARG A 80 8.71 -22.69 37.36
N ASN A 81 8.99 -23.95 37.08
CA ASN A 81 10.02 -24.73 37.76
C ASN A 81 11.42 -24.09 37.59
N ILE A 82 11.71 -23.51 36.43
CA ILE A 82 12.97 -22.78 36.18
C ILE A 82 13.04 -21.52 37.03
N VAL A 83 11.96 -20.73 37.13
CA VAL A 83 11.91 -19.52 37.98
C VAL A 83 12.08 -19.87 39.44
N GLU A 84 11.42 -20.90 39.97
CA GLU A 84 11.54 -21.36 41.35
C GLU A 84 12.96 -21.79 41.71
N ARG A 85 13.71 -22.30 40.74
CA ARG A 85 15.11 -22.75 40.90
C ARG A 85 16.12 -21.88 40.17
N PHE A 86 15.78 -20.60 39.90
CA PHE A 86 16.56 -19.77 38.99
C PHE A 86 18.01 -19.59 39.45
N ALA A 87 18.25 -19.33 40.74
CA ALA A 87 19.59 -19.18 41.28
C ALA A 87 20.47 -20.43 41.11
N GLU A 88 19.89 -21.63 41.19
CA GLU A 88 20.57 -22.91 40.96
C GLU A 88 20.87 -23.14 39.47
N LEU A 89 19.92 -22.74 38.59
CA LEU A 89 20.00 -22.97 37.14
C LEU A 89 20.74 -21.88 36.38
N LEU A 90 20.88 -20.68 36.95
CA LEU A 90 21.55 -19.56 36.29
C LEU A 90 22.96 -19.88 35.77
N PRO A 91 23.80 -20.63 36.50
CA PRO A 91 25.13 -21.02 36.02
C PRO A 91 25.10 -21.96 34.79
N LYS A 92 23.96 -22.61 34.51
CA LYS A 92 23.77 -23.48 33.36
C LYS A 92 23.26 -22.75 32.12
N PHE A 93 22.86 -21.48 32.25
CA PHE A 93 22.54 -20.65 31.10
C PHE A 93 23.80 -20.22 30.39
N VAL A 94 23.80 -20.43 29.06
CA VAL A 94 24.88 -19.98 28.17
C VAL A 94 24.35 -18.83 27.33
N LYS A 95 25.07 -17.71 27.37
CA LYS A 95 24.82 -16.56 26.49
C LYS A 95 25.62 -16.74 25.21
N VAL A 96 24.94 -16.71 24.08
CA VAL A 96 25.51 -16.74 22.74
C VAL A 96 25.61 -15.31 22.22
N PHE A 97 26.84 -14.84 21.99
CA PHE A 97 27.14 -13.46 21.63
C PHE A 97 27.94 -13.38 20.33
N PRO A 98 27.40 -12.83 19.24
CA PRO A 98 28.16 -12.66 17.99
C PRO A 98 29.34 -11.72 18.17
N ARG A 99 30.52 -12.13 17.70
CA ARG A 99 31.79 -11.38 17.88
C ARG A 99 31.72 -10.00 17.22
N ASP A 100 31.18 -9.87 16.05
CA ASP A 100 31.03 -8.59 15.37
C ASP A 100 30.06 -7.65 16.08
N TYR A 101 28.97 -8.17 16.63
CA TYR A 101 28.03 -7.38 17.43
C TYR A 101 28.66 -6.90 18.73
N LYS A 102 29.43 -7.75 19.39
CA LYS A 102 30.20 -7.42 20.60
C LYS A 102 31.22 -6.31 20.34
N ARG A 103 31.94 -6.39 19.19
CA ARG A 103 32.90 -5.34 18.78
C ARG A 103 32.23 -4.00 18.57
N VAL A 104 31.09 -3.96 17.85
CA VAL A 104 30.34 -2.73 17.58
C VAL A 104 29.82 -2.09 18.88
N LEU A 105 29.35 -2.89 19.83
CA LEU A 105 28.92 -2.37 21.14
C LEU A 105 30.07 -1.78 21.93
N ALA A 106 31.27 -2.39 21.89
CA ALA A 106 32.47 -1.88 22.55
C ALA A 106 32.97 -0.56 21.91
N GLU A 107 32.94 -0.45 20.59
CA GLU A 107 33.30 0.77 19.85
C GLU A 107 32.37 1.94 20.20
N ASN A 108 31.06 1.70 20.31
CA ASN A 108 30.07 2.71 20.71
C ASN A 108 30.18 3.17 22.16
N THR A 109 30.75 2.36 23.03
CA THR A 109 30.98 2.72 24.45
C THR A 109 32.27 3.55 24.66
N THR A 110 33.22 3.50 23.73
CA THR A 110 34.47 4.27 23.78
C THR A 110 34.35 5.69 23.19
N GLU A 111 33.33 5.99 22.41
CA GLU A 111 33.07 7.34 21.84
C GLU A 111 32.28 8.27 22.77
N SER A 112 31.81 7.80 23.93
CA SER A 112 31.10 8.61 24.90
C SER A 112 32.02 9.12 26.02
N LYS A 113 32.92 10.08 25.73
CA LYS A 113 33.48 10.98 26.74
C LYS A 113 32.77 12.32 26.70
N PRO A 114 32.35 12.88 27.85
CA PRO A 114 31.44 14.00 27.91
C PRO A 114 32.15 15.33 27.61
N ALA A 115 31.70 16.06 26.63
CA ALA A 115 31.95 17.48 26.53
C ALA A 115 30.96 18.24 27.43
N ASN A 116 31.48 19.07 28.30
CA ASN A 116 30.84 19.92 29.28
C ASN A 116 29.53 20.58 28.82
N LYS A 117 28.50 20.46 29.64
CA LYS A 117 27.31 21.33 29.63
C LYS A 117 27.65 22.70 30.24
N PRO A 118 27.04 23.75 29.74
CA PRO A 118 26.51 24.79 30.59
C PRO A 118 24.96 24.68 30.65
N THR A 119 24.50 24.71 31.88
CA THR A 119 23.10 24.89 32.26
C THR A 119 22.55 26.21 31.72
N ALA A 120 21.38 26.15 31.06
CA ALA A 120 20.54 27.33 30.87
C ALA A 120 19.05 26.95 30.90
N GLU A 121 18.35 27.76 31.60
CA GLU A 121 16.99 27.71 32.12
C GLU A 121 15.87 27.58 31.06
N ASN A 122 14.82 26.93 31.48
CA ASN A 122 13.51 26.88 30.82
C ASN A 122 12.93 28.29 30.57
N LYS A 123 12.64 28.59 29.28
CA LYS A 123 11.57 29.51 28.90
C LYS A 123 10.90 29.01 27.62
N PRO A 124 9.57 29.01 27.52
CA PRO A 124 8.88 28.62 26.29
C PRO A 124 8.90 29.81 25.32
N ALA A 125 9.59 29.64 24.24
CA ALA A 125 9.53 30.58 23.12
C ALA A 125 8.89 29.91 21.91
N SER A 126 7.68 30.36 21.61
CA SER A 126 7.06 30.23 20.30
C SER A 126 8.00 30.84 19.25
N LYS A 127 8.53 30.03 18.36
CA LYS A 127 9.16 30.51 17.15
C LYS A 127 8.24 30.24 15.95
N PRO A 128 8.17 31.20 15.01
CA PRO A 128 7.33 31.09 13.82
C PRO A 128 7.79 29.95 12.92
N ALA A 129 6.87 29.49 12.09
CA ALA A 129 7.12 28.46 11.08
C ALA A 129 8.43 28.74 10.36
N ALA A 130 9.38 27.80 10.53
CA ALA A 130 10.64 27.86 9.82
C ALA A 130 10.34 27.88 8.34
N GLU A 131 10.89 28.90 7.66
CA GLU A 131 11.00 28.98 6.22
C GLU A 131 11.36 27.59 5.67
N LEU A 132 10.49 27.06 4.82
CA LEU A 132 10.86 25.99 3.92
C LEU A 132 11.93 26.57 2.99
N VAL A 133 13.17 26.42 3.38
CA VAL A 133 14.31 26.70 2.51
C VAL A 133 14.13 25.76 1.33
N ASP A 134 13.85 26.31 0.16
CA ASP A 134 14.05 25.66 -1.11
C ASP A 134 15.51 25.19 -1.13
N ILE A 135 15.74 23.94 -0.82
CA ILE A 135 17.00 23.28 -1.14
C ILE A 135 16.93 23.05 -2.65
N GLU A 136 17.12 24.15 -3.39
CA GLU A 136 17.47 24.07 -4.78
C GLU A 136 18.77 23.29 -4.88
N ASP A 137 18.68 22.16 -5.60
CA ASP A 137 19.78 21.50 -6.28
C ASP A 137 21.16 21.57 -5.57
N ALA A 138 21.26 20.99 -4.38
CA ALA A 138 22.52 20.38 -4.05
C ALA A 138 22.66 19.20 -5.02
N LEU A 139 23.21 19.47 -6.19
CA LEU A 139 23.77 18.50 -7.11
C LEU A 139 24.65 17.58 -6.28
N VAL A 140 24.09 16.43 -5.86
CA VAL A 140 24.93 15.35 -5.39
C VAL A 140 25.74 14.97 -6.60
N ASP A 141 27.02 15.27 -6.54
CA ASP A 141 28.00 15.04 -7.58
C ASP A 141 27.81 13.61 -8.09
N GLU A 142 27.24 13.47 -9.29
CA GLU A 142 27.02 12.16 -9.93
C GLU A 142 28.34 11.40 -10.08
N SER A 143 29.47 12.12 -10.09
CA SER A 143 30.80 11.53 -10.15
C SER A 143 31.15 10.74 -8.88
N LEU A 144 30.73 11.22 -7.70
CA LEU A 144 30.90 10.50 -6.43
C LEU A 144 30.02 9.23 -6.32
N LEU A 145 28.88 9.20 -7.00
CA LEU A 145 28.02 8.02 -7.08
C LEU A 145 28.56 6.99 -8.09
N ALA A 146 29.11 7.45 -9.20
CA ALA A 146 29.70 6.59 -10.23
C ALA A 146 31.00 5.90 -9.76
N GLU A 147 31.87 6.62 -9.07
CA GLU A 147 33.10 6.05 -8.46
C GLU A 147 32.80 5.00 -7.37
N ARG A 148 31.64 5.10 -6.70
CA ARG A 148 31.20 4.17 -5.67
C ARG A 148 30.39 2.98 -6.17
N ALA A 149 29.88 3.02 -7.41
CA ALA A 149 29.04 1.95 -7.97
C ALA A 149 29.74 0.56 -7.98
N GLY A 150 31.06 0.52 -8.10
CA GLY A 150 31.84 -0.72 -8.02
C GLY A 150 32.04 -1.29 -6.60
N LYS A 151 31.58 -0.62 -5.55
CA LYS A 151 31.82 -0.98 -4.12
C LYS A 151 30.60 -0.76 -3.21
N LEU A 152 29.38 -0.82 -3.73
CA LEU A 152 28.18 -0.68 -2.88
C LEU A 152 28.13 -1.83 -1.87
N ASP A 153 27.95 -1.47 -0.59
CA ASP A 153 27.84 -2.41 0.51
C ASP A 153 26.39 -2.88 0.66
N LYS A 154 26.09 -4.08 0.18
CA LYS A 154 24.76 -4.70 0.29
C LYS A 154 24.43 -5.10 1.72
N LEU A 155 25.41 -5.55 2.50
CA LEU A 155 25.19 -6.07 3.85
C LEU A 155 24.80 -4.97 4.84
N ARG A 156 25.36 -3.77 4.67
CA ARG A 156 25.13 -2.61 5.55
C ARG A 156 24.40 -1.48 4.85
N GLY A 157 23.87 -1.72 3.65
CA GLY A 157 23.24 -0.69 2.81
C GLY A 157 22.09 0.05 3.51
N PHE A 158 21.28 -0.65 4.31
CA PHE A 158 20.16 -0.05 5.04
C PHE A 158 20.62 0.99 6.08
N ALA A 159 21.79 0.82 6.70
CA ALA A 159 22.36 1.75 7.66
C ALA A 159 23.27 2.82 7.02
N LYS A 160 23.97 2.47 5.91
CA LYS A 160 24.92 3.37 5.26
C LYS A 160 24.30 4.39 4.31
N TYR A 161 23.23 4.00 3.61
CA TYR A 161 22.64 4.81 2.57
C TYR A 161 21.31 5.38 3.02
N ALA A 162 21.13 6.70 2.90
CA ALA A 162 19.86 7.33 3.18
C ALA A 162 18.76 6.82 2.22
N ARG A 163 17.53 6.66 2.74
CA ARG A 163 16.37 6.37 1.88
C ARG A 163 16.09 7.57 0.99
N ARG A 164 15.96 7.31 -0.30
CA ARG A 164 15.50 8.26 -1.30
C ARG A 164 14.40 7.58 -2.11
N GLY A 165 13.15 7.98 -1.89
CA GLY A 165 12.03 7.65 -2.77
C GLY A 165 12.04 8.56 -4.01
N ASP A 166 11.07 8.38 -4.89
CA ASP A 166 10.87 9.33 -5.98
C ASP A 166 10.58 10.71 -5.38
N ARG A 167 11.27 11.71 -5.88
CA ARG A 167 11.01 13.10 -5.52
C ARG A 167 9.88 13.62 -6.40
N TYR A 168 9.10 14.50 -5.85
CA TYR A 168 8.18 15.29 -6.65
C TYR A 168 8.95 16.46 -7.29
N ARG A 169 8.55 16.83 -8.49
CA ARG A 169 8.97 18.09 -9.10
C ARG A 169 8.59 19.24 -8.15
N SER A 170 9.35 20.33 -8.16
CA SER A 170 9.05 21.50 -7.32
C SER A 170 7.56 21.88 -7.43
N ALA A 171 6.89 22.08 -6.29
CA ALA A 171 5.47 22.42 -6.25
C ALA A 171 5.14 23.64 -7.09
N ARG A 172 5.99 24.69 -7.07
CA ARG A 172 5.83 25.90 -7.87
C ARG A 172 5.84 25.66 -9.38
N LYS A 173 6.63 24.68 -9.84
CA LYS A 173 6.72 24.35 -11.28
C LYS A 173 5.60 23.38 -11.69
N ARG A 174 5.36 22.33 -10.92
CA ARG A 174 4.43 21.25 -11.30
C ARG A 174 2.95 21.67 -11.30
N ILE A 175 2.58 22.73 -10.59
CA ILE A 175 1.19 23.25 -10.60
C ILE A 175 0.80 23.92 -11.91
N SER A 176 1.76 24.23 -12.79
CA SER A 176 1.50 24.88 -14.09
C SER A 176 1.21 23.89 -15.23
N ASP A 177 1.31 22.60 -14.99
CA ASP A 177 1.10 21.57 -16.01
C ASP A 177 0.37 20.33 -15.45
N TRP A 178 0.10 19.37 -16.33
CA TRP A 178 -0.55 18.09 -16.00
C TRP A 178 0.36 16.87 -16.18
N ASP A 179 1.67 17.10 -16.31
CA ASP A 179 2.67 16.03 -16.41
C ASP A 179 2.86 15.33 -15.07
N GLU A 180 3.38 14.11 -15.09
CA GLU A 180 3.62 13.34 -13.86
C GLU A 180 4.46 14.14 -12.86
N ILE A 181 3.98 14.18 -11.61
CA ILE A 181 4.63 14.95 -10.54
C ILE A 181 5.94 14.30 -10.07
N SER A 182 6.10 13.00 -10.27
CA SER A 182 7.27 12.26 -9.80
C SER A 182 8.48 12.45 -10.74
N GLN A 183 9.64 12.68 -10.12
CA GLN A 183 10.94 12.62 -10.80
C GLN A 183 11.55 11.24 -10.61
N ARG A 184 11.95 10.62 -11.71
CA ARG A 184 12.58 9.31 -11.68
C ARG A 184 14.01 9.40 -11.24
N GLN A 185 14.44 8.37 -10.52
CA GLN A 185 15.82 8.19 -10.12
C GLN A 185 16.64 7.58 -11.26
N THR A 186 17.93 7.91 -11.29
CA THR A 186 18.89 7.27 -12.20
C THR A 186 19.14 5.80 -11.81
N LYS A 187 19.67 5.00 -12.71
CA LYS A 187 20.01 3.59 -12.43
C LYS A 187 20.95 3.46 -11.24
N SER A 188 21.97 4.30 -11.13
CA SER A 188 22.91 4.30 -10.01
C SER A 188 22.25 4.64 -8.68
N GLN A 189 21.34 5.63 -8.66
CA GLN A 189 20.55 5.96 -7.46
C GLN A 189 19.68 4.78 -7.05
N LEU A 190 19.03 4.10 -8.00
CA LEU A 190 18.20 2.92 -7.73
C LEU A 190 19.00 1.72 -7.23
N GLN A 191 20.24 1.51 -7.72
CA GLN A 191 21.14 0.50 -7.17
C GLN A 191 21.49 0.77 -5.71
N VAL A 192 21.71 2.05 -5.33
CA VAL A 192 21.89 2.44 -3.94
C VAL A 192 20.64 2.15 -3.10
N GLN A 193 19.44 2.45 -3.61
CA GLN A 193 18.19 2.13 -2.92
C GLN A 193 17.96 0.62 -2.80
N ALA A 194 18.29 -0.14 -3.83
CA ALA A 194 18.23 -1.60 -3.84
C ALA A 194 19.23 -2.24 -2.86
N ALA A 195 20.41 -1.61 -2.66
CA ALA A 195 21.39 -2.04 -1.66
C ALA A 195 20.85 -1.93 -0.22
N ARG A 196 19.85 -1.08 0.04
CA ARG A 196 19.20 -0.97 1.36
C ARG A 196 18.35 -2.19 1.74
N CYS A 197 18.01 -3.05 0.77
CA CYS A 197 17.28 -4.28 1.04
C CYS A 197 18.22 -5.31 1.68
N ILE A 198 17.96 -5.66 2.93
CA ILE A 198 18.78 -6.61 3.71
C ILE A 198 18.53 -8.08 3.35
N ASP A 199 17.59 -8.34 2.42
CA ASP A 199 17.17 -9.69 2.03
C ASP A 199 16.80 -10.56 3.24
N CYS A 200 15.95 -10.02 4.10
CA CYS A 200 15.53 -10.66 5.34
C CYS A 200 14.81 -12.00 5.08
N GLY A 201 15.10 -13.03 5.89
CA GLY A 201 14.57 -14.39 5.72
C GLY A 201 13.04 -14.49 5.83
N VAL A 202 12.40 -13.55 6.54
CA VAL A 202 10.93 -13.41 6.62
C VAL A 202 10.53 -12.03 6.11
N PRO A 203 10.34 -11.87 4.80
CA PRO A 203 10.08 -10.58 4.19
C PRO A 203 8.61 -10.17 4.33
N PHE A 204 8.28 -9.45 5.40
CA PHE A 204 6.92 -8.92 5.61
C PHE A 204 6.43 -8.03 4.47
N CYS A 205 7.34 -7.40 3.72
CA CYS A 205 6.99 -6.60 2.55
C CYS A 205 6.24 -7.36 1.45
N GLN A 206 6.38 -8.69 1.38
CA GLN A 206 5.65 -9.54 0.42
C GLN A 206 4.48 -10.33 1.06
N SER A 207 4.18 -10.07 2.33
CA SER A 207 3.03 -10.65 3.02
C SER A 207 1.72 -10.14 2.40
N ASP A 208 0.76 -11.01 2.24
CA ASP A 208 -0.57 -10.70 1.73
C ASP A 208 -1.41 -9.91 2.75
N ARG A 209 -1.08 -9.98 4.04
CA ARG A 209 -1.80 -9.31 5.12
C ARG A 209 -1.39 -7.85 5.30
N ASP A 210 -0.10 -7.61 5.51
CA ASP A 210 0.41 -6.28 5.90
C ASP A 210 1.33 -5.67 4.83
N GLY A 211 1.80 -6.49 3.86
CA GLY A 211 2.72 -6.13 2.79
C GLY A 211 2.04 -6.02 1.42
N CYS A 212 2.54 -6.78 0.45
CA CYS A 212 2.06 -6.76 -0.92
C CYS A 212 1.02 -7.88 -1.17
N PRO A 213 -0.27 -7.55 -1.36
CA PRO A 213 -1.31 -8.57 -1.58
C PRO A 213 -1.09 -9.47 -2.80
N ILE A 214 -0.37 -8.98 -3.82
CA ILE A 214 -0.04 -9.78 -5.02
C ILE A 214 1.07 -10.80 -4.71
N GLY A 215 1.78 -10.67 -3.57
CA GLY A 215 2.90 -11.54 -3.21
C GLY A 215 4.14 -11.28 -4.07
N ASN A 216 4.40 -10.02 -4.41
CA ASN A 216 5.59 -9.59 -5.13
C ASN A 216 6.86 -10.06 -4.41
N VAL A 217 7.78 -10.73 -5.12
CA VAL A 217 9.02 -11.25 -4.56
C VAL A 217 10.07 -10.14 -4.46
N ILE A 218 9.79 -9.18 -3.58
CA ILE A 218 10.45 -7.88 -3.47
C ILE A 218 11.97 -7.99 -3.18
N PRO A 219 12.45 -8.77 -2.19
CA PRO A 219 13.87 -8.88 -1.93
C PRO A 219 14.65 -9.36 -3.15
N LYS A 220 14.06 -10.28 -3.94
CA LYS A 220 14.73 -10.85 -5.10
C LYS A 220 14.94 -9.83 -6.22
N TRP A 221 13.91 -9.04 -6.55
CA TRP A 221 14.10 -8.02 -7.59
C TRP A 221 15.01 -6.89 -7.12
N ASN A 222 14.99 -6.54 -5.83
CA ASN A 222 15.94 -5.56 -5.26
C ASN A 222 17.38 -6.03 -5.40
N ASP A 223 17.66 -7.31 -5.12
CA ASP A 223 18.98 -7.89 -5.34
C ASP A 223 19.41 -7.87 -6.81
N LEU A 224 18.48 -8.18 -7.72
CA LEU A 224 18.75 -8.15 -9.16
C LEU A 224 19.02 -6.72 -9.67
N VAL A 225 18.28 -5.70 -9.20
CA VAL A 225 18.55 -4.29 -9.52
C VAL A 225 19.90 -3.84 -8.94
N PHE A 226 20.21 -4.21 -7.70
CA PHE A 226 21.52 -3.97 -7.10
C PHE A 226 22.67 -4.49 -7.95
N ARG A 227 22.50 -5.69 -8.55
CA ARG A 227 23.49 -6.34 -9.42
C ARG A 227 23.42 -5.90 -10.88
N ASP A 228 22.67 -4.85 -11.22
CA ASP A 228 22.44 -4.37 -12.60
C ASP A 228 21.76 -5.39 -13.53
N GLN A 229 21.05 -6.37 -12.97
CA GLN A 229 20.38 -7.44 -13.72
C GLN A 229 18.92 -7.08 -14.01
N TRP A 230 18.71 -5.98 -14.72
CA TRP A 230 17.40 -5.38 -14.99
C TRP A 230 16.42 -6.32 -15.70
N ARG A 231 16.91 -7.12 -16.68
CA ARG A 231 16.06 -8.10 -17.38
C ARG A 231 15.53 -9.16 -16.42
N ALA A 232 16.38 -9.72 -15.59
CA ALA A 232 15.96 -10.72 -14.60
C ALA A 232 15.05 -10.11 -13.52
N ALA A 233 15.27 -8.84 -13.14
CA ALA A 233 14.38 -8.10 -12.23
C ALA A 233 12.99 -7.92 -12.85
N PHE A 234 12.92 -7.56 -14.14
CA PHE A 234 11.67 -7.46 -14.88
C PHE A 234 10.93 -8.80 -14.96
N ASP A 235 11.61 -9.89 -15.33
CA ASP A 235 11.00 -11.21 -15.41
C ASP A 235 10.46 -11.66 -14.04
N ARG A 236 11.16 -11.33 -12.95
CA ARG A 236 10.72 -11.61 -11.58
C ARG A 236 9.52 -10.79 -11.17
N LEU A 237 9.47 -9.51 -11.52
CA LEU A 237 8.35 -8.61 -11.22
C LEU A 237 7.08 -9.02 -11.97
N MET A 238 7.21 -9.32 -13.27
CA MET A 238 6.08 -9.73 -14.12
C MET A 238 5.49 -11.08 -13.73
N ALA A 239 6.20 -11.93 -13.02
CA ALA A 239 5.69 -13.22 -12.55
C ALA A 239 4.51 -13.07 -11.57
N THR A 240 4.48 -11.99 -10.81
CA THR A 240 3.46 -11.74 -9.77
C THR A 240 2.55 -10.56 -10.07
N ASN A 241 3.02 -9.52 -10.77
CA ASN A 241 2.28 -8.29 -11.01
C ASN A 241 2.02 -8.07 -12.51
N ASN A 242 0.76 -7.95 -12.92
CA ASN A 242 0.40 -7.66 -14.31
C ASN A 242 0.73 -6.23 -14.72
N PHE A 243 0.65 -5.27 -13.79
CA PHE A 243 0.66 -3.83 -14.09
C PHE A 243 1.58 -3.02 -13.15
N PRO A 244 2.90 -3.31 -13.16
CA PRO A 244 3.83 -2.60 -12.28
C PRO A 244 3.91 -1.09 -12.56
N GLU A 245 3.63 -0.65 -13.79
CA GLU A 245 3.56 0.77 -14.13
C GLU A 245 2.44 1.50 -13.41
N PHE A 246 1.36 0.81 -13.03
CA PHE A 246 0.26 1.41 -12.26
C PHE A 246 0.57 1.33 -10.76
N THR A 247 0.93 0.14 -10.26
CA THR A 247 1.25 -0.03 -8.83
C THR A 247 2.46 0.81 -8.41
N GLY A 248 3.49 0.88 -9.23
CA GLY A 248 4.67 1.70 -8.98
C GLY A 248 4.40 3.21 -8.91
N ARG A 249 3.24 3.68 -9.41
CA ARG A 249 2.83 5.09 -9.36
C ARG A 249 1.76 5.37 -8.32
N VAL A 250 0.69 4.57 -8.28
CA VAL A 250 -0.52 4.91 -7.52
C VAL A 250 -0.79 4.01 -6.32
N CYS A 251 -0.01 2.94 -6.11
CA CYS A 251 -0.12 2.15 -4.89
C CYS A 251 0.44 2.93 -3.69
N PRO A 252 -0.25 2.98 -2.55
CA PRO A 252 0.28 3.60 -1.33
C PRO A 252 1.45 2.82 -0.70
N ALA A 253 1.84 1.69 -1.31
CA ALA A 253 2.98 0.86 -0.96
C ALA A 253 2.93 0.31 0.48
N PRO A 254 1.93 -0.51 0.85
CA PRO A 254 1.91 -1.14 2.16
C PRO A 254 3.16 -2.00 2.40
N CYS A 255 3.77 -2.52 1.35
CA CYS A 255 5.05 -3.22 1.39
C CYS A 255 6.20 -2.39 2.02
N GLU A 256 6.22 -1.07 1.80
CA GLU A 256 7.19 -0.19 2.47
C GLU A 256 6.85 -0.04 3.96
N GLY A 257 5.56 0.08 4.31
CA GLY A 257 5.11 0.13 5.70
C GLY A 257 5.45 -1.13 6.50
N ALA A 258 5.48 -2.28 5.84
CA ALA A 258 5.81 -3.59 6.42
C ALA A 258 7.29 -4.00 6.23
N CYS A 259 8.12 -3.15 5.61
CA CYS A 259 9.53 -3.45 5.41
C CYS A 259 10.27 -3.57 6.76
N VAL A 260 11.01 -4.68 6.96
CA VAL A 260 11.77 -4.93 8.20
C VAL A 260 12.81 -3.84 8.48
N ALA A 261 13.45 -3.30 7.44
CA ALA A 261 14.37 -2.17 7.61
C ALA A 261 13.69 -0.93 8.22
N GLY A 262 12.36 -0.82 8.08
CA GLY A 262 11.56 0.26 8.66
C GLY A 262 11.35 0.19 10.17
N ILE A 263 11.85 -0.86 10.85
CA ILE A 263 11.78 -0.99 12.31
C ILE A 263 12.83 -0.09 12.98
N SER A 264 14.04 -0.09 12.47
CA SER A 264 15.19 0.65 13.04
C SER A 264 15.55 1.88 12.20
N GLU A 265 15.28 1.85 10.90
CA GLU A 265 15.65 2.87 9.92
C GLU A 265 14.42 3.23 9.04
N LEU A 266 14.63 4.00 7.98
CA LEU A 266 13.60 4.20 6.97
C LEU A 266 13.51 2.97 6.04
N PRO A 267 12.29 2.58 5.61
CA PRO A 267 12.09 1.41 4.75
C PRO A 267 12.79 1.56 3.40
N VAL A 268 12.96 0.45 2.68
CA VAL A 268 13.44 0.46 1.28
C VAL A 268 12.44 1.19 0.40
N ALA A 269 12.91 1.95 -0.60
CA ALA A 269 12.08 2.64 -1.60
C ALA A 269 11.56 1.65 -2.67
N ILE A 270 10.71 0.71 -2.23
CA ILE A 270 10.26 -0.44 -3.01
C ILE A 270 9.46 0.01 -4.23
N LYS A 271 8.53 0.94 -4.03
CA LYS A 271 7.65 1.46 -5.09
C LYS A 271 8.46 2.13 -6.22
N SER A 272 9.47 2.90 -5.87
CA SER A 272 10.35 3.56 -6.86
C SER A 272 11.14 2.56 -7.68
N ILE A 273 11.66 1.50 -7.04
CA ILE A 273 12.38 0.42 -7.73
C ILE A 273 11.43 -0.34 -8.66
N GLU A 274 10.22 -0.66 -8.20
CA GLU A 274 9.18 -1.33 -9.00
C GLU A 274 8.86 -0.52 -10.27
N ALA A 275 8.55 0.78 -10.12
CA ALA A 275 8.26 1.68 -11.23
C ALA A 275 9.42 1.73 -12.23
N ALA A 276 10.66 1.82 -11.74
CA ALA A 276 11.83 1.90 -12.57
C ALA A 276 12.11 0.61 -13.37
N ILE A 277 11.88 -0.56 -12.78
CA ILE A 277 12.04 -1.85 -13.49
C ILE A 277 11.10 -1.90 -14.71
N ILE A 278 9.83 -1.57 -14.52
CA ILE A 278 8.87 -1.66 -15.63
C ILE A 278 9.06 -0.56 -16.68
N ASP A 279 9.41 0.65 -16.26
CA ASP A 279 9.68 1.74 -17.20
C ASP A 279 10.89 1.42 -18.07
N HIS A 280 11.97 0.92 -17.46
CA HIS A 280 13.13 0.45 -18.20
C HIS A 280 12.79 -0.70 -19.16
N ALA A 281 11.90 -1.62 -18.76
CA ALA A 281 11.46 -2.71 -19.64
C ALA A 281 10.69 -2.19 -20.87
N TRP A 282 9.88 -1.15 -20.73
CA TRP A 282 9.23 -0.49 -21.86
C TRP A 282 10.24 0.22 -22.76
N GLU A 283 11.19 0.97 -22.20
CA GLU A 283 12.25 1.66 -22.93
C GLU A 283 13.11 0.69 -23.76
N MET A 284 13.45 -0.47 -23.18
CA MET A 284 14.23 -1.51 -23.84
C MET A 284 13.41 -2.38 -24.80
N GLY A 285 12.11 -2.13 -24.95
CA GLY A 285 11.23 -2.90 -25.82
C GLY A 285 11.02 -4.35 -25.36
N TRP A 286 11.16 -4.65 -24.07
CA TRP A 286 10.90 -5.99 -23.52
C TRP A 286 9.39 -6.26 -23.36
N MET A 287 8.61 -5.20 -23.19
CA MET A 287 7.14 -5.28 -23.10
C MET A 287 6.49 -5.38 -24.49
N ARG A 288 6.64 -6.56 -25.11
CA ARG A 288 6.03 -6.86 -26.41
C ARG A 288 4.75 -7.65 -26.25
N ALA A 289 3.82 -7.50 -27.20
CA ALA A 289 2.65 -8.35 -27.26
C ALA A 289 3.07 -9.82 -27.50
N SER A 290 2.48 -10.72 -26.72
CA SER A 290 2.74 -12.16 -26.77
C SER A 290 1.39 -12.90 -26.73
N PRO A 291 0.68 -12.98 -27.86
CA PRO A 291 -0.59 -13.67 -27.93
C PRO A 291 -0.42 -15.16 -27.61
N PRO A 292 -1.42 -15.81 -27.02
CA PRO A 292 -1.36 -17.22 -26.67
C PRO A 292 -1.20 -18.07 -27.94
N LYS A 293 -0.34 -19.10 -27.88
CA LYS A 293 -0.05 -19.99 -29.01
C LYS A 293 -1.27 -20.79 -29.48
N ARG A 294 -2.20 -21.07 -28.59
CA ARG A 294 -3.45 -21.81 -28.87
C ARG A 294 -4.61 -21.12 -28.18
N ARG A 295 -5.76 -21.00 -28.88
CA ARG A 295 -7.00 -20.54 -28.30
C ARG A 295 -7.83 -21.72 -27.77
N SER A 296 -8.42 -21.53 -26.60
CA SER A 296 -9.44 -22.44 -26.08
C SER A 296 -10.78 -22.16 -26.76
N PRO A 297 -11.75 -23.08 -26.67
CA PRO A 297 -13.09 -22.82 -27.18
C PRO A 297 -13.89 -21.82 -26.33
N TRP A 298 -13.48 -21.60 -25.07
CA TRP A 298 -14.26 -20.84 -24.10
C TRP A 298 -14.15 -19.32 -24.29
N ARG A 299 -15.32 -18.69 -24.19
CA ARG A 299 -15.51 -17.23 -24.28
C ARG A 299 -15.83 -16.69 -22.89
N VAL A 300 -15.09 -15.69 -22.44
CA VAL A 300 -15.27 -15.07 -21.12
C VAL A 300 -15.60 -13.60 -21.27
N ALA A 301 -16.72 -13.18 -20.67
CA ALA A 301 -17.10 -11.77 -20.54
C ALA A 301 -16.53 -11.19 -19.25
N VAL A 302 -15.88 -10.03 -19.34
CA VAL A 302 -15.42 -9.26 -18.18
C VAL A 302 -16.15 -7.92 -18.19
N VAL A 303 -16.94 -7.63 -17.16
CA VAL A 303 -17.69 -6.38 -17.03
C VAL A 303 -16.93 -5.41 -16.14
N GLY A 304 -16.39 -4.37 -16.74
CA GLY A 304 -15.54 -3.36 -16.13
C GLY A 304 -14.06 -3.56 -16.46
N SER A 305 -13.42 -2.48 -16.89
CA SER A 305 -12.03 -2.45 -17.33
C SER A 305 -11.08 -1.81 -16.31
N GLY A 306 -11.48 -1.74 -15.04
CA GLY A 306 -10.59 -1.31 -13.95
C GLY A 306 -9.46 -2.33 -13.68
N PRO A 307 -8.59 -2.09 -12.69
CA PRO A 307 -7.44 -2.96 -12.39
C PRO A 307 -7.78 -4.44 -12.23
N ALA A 308 -8.93 -4.75 -11.61
CA ALA A 308 -9.39 -6.13 -11.41
C ALA A 308 -9.79 -6.80 -12.75
N GLY A 309 -10.61 -6.12 -13.55
CA GLY A 309 -11.05 -6.62 -14.85
C GLY A 309 -9.88 -6.79 -15.81
N LEU A 310 -8.98 -5.81 -15.90
CA LEU A 310 -7.78 -5.91 -16.74
C LEU A 310 -6.86 -7.05 -16.31
N ALA A 311 -6.64 -7.23 -15.00
CA ALA A 311 -5.80 -8.33 -14.50
C ALA A 311 -6.41 -9.70 -14.80
N ALA A 312 -7.71 -9.83 -14.66
CA ALA A 312 -8.41 -11.06 -15.01
C ALA A 312 -8.36 -11.32 -16.53
N ALA A 313 -8.59 -10.31 -17.34
CA ALA A 313 -8.53 -10.43 -18.80
C ALA A 313 -7.14 -10.85 -19.29
N ASP A 314 -6.08 -10.23 -18.76
CA ASP A 314 -4.69 -10.58 -19.08
C ASP A 314 -4.37 -12.04 -18.73
N GLN A 315 -4.76 -12.49 -17.53
CA GLN A 315 -4.54 -13.87 -17.08
C GLN A 315 -5.33 -14.89 -17.94
N LEU A 316 -6.62 -14.67 -18.15
CA LEU A 316 -7.47 -15.57 -18.93
C LEU A 316 -7.01 -15.66 -20.39
N ASN A 317 -6.67 -14.51 -20.98
CA ASN A 317 -6.13 -14.47 -22.33
C ASN A 317 -4.81 -15.25 -22.46
N SER A 318 -3.92 -15.12 -21.46
CA SER A 318 -2.59 -15.77 -21.49
C SER A 318 -2.67 -17.30 -21.55
N VAL A 319 -3.74 -17.91 -20.99
CA VAL A 319 -4.00 -19.35 -21.04
C VAL A 319 -4.90 -19.76 -22.21
N GLY A 320 -5.22 -18.82 -23.11
CA GLY A 320 -5.86 -19.06 -24.38
C GLY A 320 -7.36 -18.79 -24.45
N HIS A 321 -8.03 -18.36 -23.37
CA HIS A 321 -9.44 -18.03 -23.42
C HIS A 321 -9.69 -16.82 -24.33
N GLN A 322 -10.88 -16.78 -24.97
CA GLN A 322 -11.36 -15.65 -25.75
C GLN A 322 -12.02 -14.66 -24.79
N VAL A 323 -11.41 -13.50 -24.59
CA VAL A 323 -11.86 -12.55 -23.56
C VAL A 323 -12.39 -11.28 -24.22
N THR A 324 -13.63 -10.91 -23.88
CA THR A 324 -14.23 -9.63 -24.22
C THR A 324 -14.44 -8.81 -22.93
N VAL A 325 -13.88 -7.61 -22.89
CA VAL A 325 -14.00 -6.66 -21.77
C VAL A 325 -15.00 -5.58 -22.15
N PHE A 326 -16.07 -5.45 -21.37
CA PHE A 326 -17.10 -4.42 -21.54
C PHE A 326 -16.80 -3.24 -20.63
N GLU A 327 -16.67 -2.05 -21.19
CA GLU A 327 -16.42 -0.81 -20.47
C GLU A 327 -17.50 0.22 -20.76
N ARG A 328 -18.10 0.80 -19.71
CA ARG A 328 -19.17 1.80 -19.86
C ARG A 328 -18.70 3.14 -20.41
N GLU A 329 -17.46 3.49 -20.16
CA GLU A 329 -16.85 4.73 -20.62
C GLU A 329 -16.30 4.57 -22.06
N ASP A 330 -15.92 5.69 -22.65
CA ASP A 330 -15.33 5.73 -24.00
C ASP A 330 -13.86 5.24 -24.02
N ARG A 331 -13.24 5.04 -22.85
CA ARG A 331 -11.85 4.57 -22.69
C ARG A 331 -11.76 3.51 -21.62
N VAL A 332 -10.90 2.53 -21.88
CA VAL A 332 -10.55 1.44 -20.97
C VAL A 332 -9.70 1.95 -19.81
N GLY A 333 -9.82 1.34 -18.64
CA GLY A 333 -8.95 1.58 -17.48
C GLY A 333 -9.70 1.91 -16.18
N GLY A 334 -11.02 2.16 -16.24
CA GLY A 334 -11.78 2.53 -15.05
C GLY A 334 -11.18 3.73 -14.32
N LEU A 335 -10.93 3.60 -13.00
CA LEU A 335 -10.33 4.68 -12.21
C LEU A 335 -8.89 5.04 -12.64
N LEU A 336 -8.14 4.14 -13.27
CA LEU A 336 -6.81 4.45 -13.82
C LEU A 336 -6.90 5.53 -14.90
N THR A 337 -8.00 5.55 -15.65
CA THR A 337 -8.23 6.53 -16.71
C THR A 337 -8.99 7.75 -16.19
N TYR A 338 -10.16 7.58 -15.57
CA TYR A 338 -11.05 8.69 -15.25
C TYR A 338 -11.15 9.05 -13.76
N GLY A 339 -10.52 8.26 -12.86
CA GLY A 339 -10.49 8.58 -11.43
C GLY A 339 -9.24 9.32 -11.00
N ILE A 340 -8.09 8.77 -11.36
CA ILE A 340 -6.78 9.29 -10.98
C ILE A 340 -6.39 10.41 -11.94
N PRO A 341 -5.97 11.60 -11.48
CA PRO A 341 -5.54 12.70 -12.35
C PRO A 341 -4.30 12.36 -13.19
N ASN A 342 -4.14 13.04 -14.34
CA ASN A 342 -3.00 12.79 -15.24
C ASN A 342 -1.64 13.06 -14.58
N MET A 343 -1.56 14.08 -13.71
CA MET A 343 -0.33 14.39 -13.00
C MET A 343 0.12 13.31 -12.01
N LYS A 344 -0.76 12.38 -11.63
CA LYS A 344 -0.41 11.22 -10.78
C LYS A 344 -0.18 9.95 -11.60
N LEU A 345 -0.88 9.81 -12.72
CA LEU A 345 -0.76 8.69 -13.66
C LEU A 345 -1.05 9.17 -15.09
N ASP A 346 0.00 9.26 -15.90
CA ASP A 346 -0.12 9.64 -17.31
C ASP A 346 -0.99 8.63 -18.09
N LYS A 347 -2.03 9.12 -18.77
CA LYS A 347 -2.97 8.27 -19.49
C LYS A 347 -2.35 7.56 -20.69
N ARG A 348 -1.23 8.06 -21.20
CA ARG A 348 -0.42 7.35 -22.23
C ARG A 348 0.08 6.00 -21.73
N LEU A 349 0.37 5.88 -20.42
CA LEU A 349 0.80 4.62 -19.82
C LEU A 349 -0.33 3.58 -19.76
N VAL A 350 -1.55 4.04 -19.45
CA VAL A 350 -2.74 3.20 -19.48
C VAL A 350 -3.02 2.74 -20.91
N GLN A 351 -3.03 3.68 -21.86
CA GLN A 351 -3.32 3.37 -23.27
C GLN A 351 -2.32 2.36 -23.86
N ARG A 352 -1.00 2.59 -23.68
CA ARG A 352 0.00 1.64 -24.20
C ARG A 352 -0.14 0.23 -23.64
N ARG A 353 -0.62 0.08 -22.39
CA ARG A 353 -0.91 -1.24 -21.80
C ARG A 353 -2.14 -1.87 -22.45
N VAL A 354 -3.20 -1.09 -22.65
CA VAL A 354 -4.42 -1.54 -23.33
C VAL A 354 -4.12 -1.96 -24.76
N ASP A 355 -3.32 -1.17 -25.49
CA ASP A 355 -2.91 -1.48 -26.87
C ASP A 355 -2.14 -2.81 -26.95
N LYS A 356 -1.23 -3.05 -25.98
CA LYS A 356 -0.53 -4.33 -25.87
C LYS A 356 -1.51 -5.49 -25.64
N MET A 357 -2.45 -5.34 -24.72
CA MET A 357 -3.45 -6.37 -24.40
C MET A 357 -4.37 -6.64 -25.58
N ALA A 358 -4.77 -5.61 -26.32
CA ALA A 358 -5.54 -5.75 -27.55
C ALA A 358 -4.75 -6.50 -28.65
N ALA A 359 -3.45 -6.18 -28.80
CA ALA A 359 -2.56 -6.89 -29.71
C ALA A 359 -2.34 -8.37 -29.31
N GLU A 360 -2.60 -8.74 -28.07
CA GLU A 360 -2.59 -10.12 -27.58
C GLU A 360 -3.93 -10.83 -27.80
N GLY A 361 -4.94 -10.11 -28.32
CA GLY A 361 -6.22 -10.64 -28.74
C GLY A 361 -7.32 -10.56 -27.67
N ILE A 362 -7.20 -9.64 -26.71
CA ILE A 362 -8.32 -9.24 -25.84
C ILE A 362 -9.19 -8.23 -26.59
N GLU A 363 -10.49 -8.47 -26.64
CA GLU A 363 -11.46 -7.57 -27.22
C GLU A 363 -11.94 -6.56 -26.17
N PHE A 364 -11.97 -5.27 -26.53
CA PHE A 364 -12.48 -4.20 -25.69
C PHE A 364 -13.69 -3.54 -26.34
N THR A 365 -14.83 -3.58 -25.66
CA THR A 365 -16.07 -2.92 -26.10
C THR A 365 -16.34 -1.74 -25.18
N THR A 366 -16.02 -0.54 -25.63
CA THR A 366 -16.25 0.72 -24.92
C THR A 366 -17.66 1.26 -25.17
N ASN A 367 -18.12 2.23 -24.35
CA ASN A 367 -19.50 2.75 -24.35
C ASN A 367 -20.56 1.64 -24.14
N ALA A 368 -20.15 0.54 -23.51
CA ALA A 368 -21.00 -0.62 -23.23
C ALA A 368 -21.33 -0.68 -21.72
N HIS A 369 -22.37 0.07 -21.34
CA HIS A 369 -22.88 0.07 -19.97
C HIS A 369 -23.89 -1.07 -19.80
N ILE A 370 -23.42 -2.21 -19.29
CA ILE A 370 -24.24 -3.40 -19.06
C ILE A 370 -25.33 -3.09 -18.04
N GLY A 371 -26.56 -3.47 -18.36
CA GLY A 371 -27.76 -3.13 -17.58
C GLY A 371 -28.34 -1.73 -17.88
N VAL A 372 -27.71 -0.96 -18.78
CA VAL A 372 -28.21 0.38 -19.18
C VAL A 372 -28.30 0.52 -20.71
N THR A 373 -27.15 0.45 -21.40
CA THR A 373 -27.10 0.52 -22.88
C THR A 373 -27.07 -0.86 -23.54
N HIS A 374 -26.66 -1.87 -22.79
CA HIS A 374 -26.61 -3.27 -23.21
C HIS A 374 -27.29 -4.11 -22.13
N PRO A 375 -28.27 -4.96 -22.46
CA PRO A 375 -28.94 -5.82 -21.49
C PRO A 375 -27.94 -6.84 -20.92
N ALA A 376 -28.04 -7.13 -19.62
CA ALA A 376 -27.17 -8.11 -19.00
C ALA A 376 -27.39 -9.55 -19.52
N SER A 377 -28.56 -9.81 -20.15
CA SER A 377 -28.85 -11.08 -20.83
C SER A 377 -27.89 -11.40 -21.96
N ASP A 378 -27.27 -10.40 -22.61
CA ASP A 378 -26.32 -10.63 -23.70
C ASP A 378 -25.05 -11.34 -23.20
N LEU A 379 -24.73 -11.17 -21.92
CA LEU A 379 -23.61 -11.86 -21.28
C LEU A 379 -23.84 -13.37 -21.16
N LEU A 380 -25.09 -13.82 -21.19
CA LEU A 380 -25.43 -15.25 -21.07
C LEU A 380 -24.95 -16.09 -22.26
N ALA A 381 -24.56 -15.44 -23.37
CA ALA A 381 -23.92 -16.10 -24.52
C ALA A 381 -22.45 -16.48 -24.27
N PHE A 382 -21.85 -16.04 -23.17
CA PHE A 382 -20.48 -16.38 -22.78
C PHE A 382 -20.47 -17.61 -21.86
N ASP A 383 -19.37 -18.33 -21.88
CA ASP A 383 -19.18 -19.53 -21.04
C ASP A 383 -18.93 -19.15 -19.57
N ALA A 384 -18.31 -18.02 -19.29
CA ALA A 384 -18.16 -17.45 -17.95
C ALA A 384 -18.28 -15.92 -17.99
N ILE A 385 -18.76 -15.33 -16.90
CA ILE A 385 -18.96 -13.88 -16.72
C ILE A 385 -18.23 -13.46 -15.45
N LEU A 386 -17.37 -12.44 -15.55
CA LEU A 386 -16.73 -11.81 -14.41
C LEU A 386 -17.25 -10.39 -14.20
N LEU A 387 -17.87 -10.14 -13.07
CA LEU A 387 -18.20 -8.79 -12.61
C LEU A 387 -16.99 -8.15 -11.94
N ALA A 388 -16.44 -7.12 -12.56
CA ALA A 388 -15.32 -6.31 -12.07
C ALA A 388 -15.66 -4.81 -12.13
N THR A 389 -16.91 -4.47 -11.78
CA THR A 389 -17.53 -3.16 -11.97
C THR A 389 -17.03 -2.09 -10.99
N GLY A 390 -16.22 -2.49 -10.01
CA GLY A 390 -15.73 -1.58 -8.98
C GLY A 390 -16.79 -1.22 -7.94
N ALA A 391 -16.46 -0.26 -7.07
CA ALA A 391 -17.38 0.37 -6.12
C ALA A 391 -17.57 1.83 -6.58
N THR A 392 -18.67 2.12 -7.25
CA THR A 392 -18.90 3.42 -7.89
C THR A 392 -20.10 4.17 -7.32
N TRP A 393 -20.86 3.52 -6.41
CA TRP A 393 -21.93 4.20 -5.70
C TRP A 393 -21.33 5.06 -4.57
N PRO A 394 -21.32 6.42 -4.72
CA PRO A 394 -20.66 7.28 -3.75
C PRO A 394 -21.42 7.36 -2.43
N ARG A 395 -20.70 7.56 -1.34
CA ARG A 395 -21.30 8.01 -0.08
C ARG A 395 -21.75 9.45 -0.24
N ASP A 396 -22.97 9.74 0.15
CA ASP A 396 -23.54 11.08 0.10
C ASP A 396 -23.68 11.69 1.50
N LEU A 397 -23.79 13.00 1.54
CA LEU A 397 -24.00 13.79 2.74
C LEU A 397 -25.43 14.36 2.71
N ALA A 398 -26.37 13.65 3.33
CA ALA A 398 -27.78 13.99 3.33
C ALA A 398 -28.08 15.14 4.33
N ILE A 399 -27.59 16.35 4.01
CA ILE A 399 -27.81 17.58 4.79
C ILE A 399 -28.53 18.63 3.95
N GLU A 400 -29.07 19.66 4.61
CA GLU A 400 -29.73 20.78 3.95
C GLU A 400 -28.79 21.45 2.93
N GLY A 401 -29.33 21.82 1.77
CA GLY A 401 -28.58 22.48 0.70
C GLY A 401 -27.79 21.52 -0.20
N ARG A 402 -27.89 20.17 -0.02
CA ARG A 402 -27.16 19.19 -0.83
C ARG A 402 -27.36 19.34 -2.34
N SER A 403 -28.53 19.81 -2.76
CA SER A 403 -28.91 19.99 -4.17
C SER A 403 -28.46 21.33 -4.78
N LEU A 404 -27.77 22.19 -4.05
CA LEU A 404 -27.27 23.46 -4.56
C LEU A 404 -26.25 23.25 -5.68
N GLU A 405 -26.32 24.10 -6.71
CA GLU A 405 -25.29 24.19 -7.74
C GLU A 405 -23.95 24.52 -7.08
N GLY A 406 -22.93 23.70 -7.33
CA GLY A 406 -21.60 23.80 -6.71
C GLY A 406 -21.27 22.68 -5.72
N VAL A 407 -22.23 21.80 -5.37
CA VAL A 407 -21.96 20.61 -4.55
C VAL A 407 -21.93 19.35 -5.42
N HIS A 408 -20.74 18.79 -5.59
CA HIS A 408 -20.47 17.66 -6.50
C HIS A 408 -19.81 16.49 -5.78
N PHE A 409 -19.97 15.28 -6.31
CA PHE A 409 -19.12 14.19 -5.93
C PHE A 409 -17.70 14.37 -6.50
N ALA A 410 -16.70 13.95 -5.74
CA ALA A 410 -15.30 14.05 -6.16
C ALA A 410 -15.04 13.37 -7.52
N MET A 411 -15.68 12.23 -7.78
CA MET A 411 -15.50 11.50 -9.03
C MET A 411 -16.12 12.20 -10.25
N GLU A 412 -17.21 12.94 -10.07
CA GLU A 412 -17.77 13.79 -11.15
C GLU A 412 -16.74 14.84 -11.58
N TYR A 413 -16.12 15.50 -10.61
CA TYR A 413 -15.12 16.52 -10.84
C TYR A 413 -13.85 15.96 -11.51
N LEU A 414 -13.27 14.88 -10.96
CA LEU A 414 -12.04 14.27 -11.49
C LEU A 414 -12.26 13.68 -12.89
N THR A 415 -13.41 13.05 -13.13
CA THR A 415 -13.78 12.53 -14.45
C THR A 415 -13.93 13.66 -15.45
N ALA A 416 -14.68 14.72 -15.11
CA ALA A 416 -14.87 15.89 -15.98
C ALA A 416 -13.53 16.58 -16.31
N SER A 417 -12.66 16.73 -15.31
CA SER A 417 -11.32 17.31 -15.50
C SER A 417 -10.46 16.48 -16.46
N THR A 418 -10.44 15.16 -16.28
CA THR A 418 -9.66 14.27 -17.14
C THR A 418 -10.23 14.21 -18.57
N LYS A 419 -11.55 14.15 -18.72
CA LYS A 419 -12.20 14.21 -20.04
C LYS A 419 -11.88 15.54 -20.76
N THR A 420 -11.89 16.66 -20.04
CA THR A 420 -11.47 17.95 -20.58
C THR A 420 -10.05 17.92 -21.11
N LEU A 421 -9.12 17.37 -20.35
CA LEU A 421 -7.72 17.27 -20.74
C LEU A 421 -7.53 16.37 -21.98
N LEU A 422 -8.19 15.22 -22.02
CA LEU A 422 -8.03 14.23 -23.09
C LEU A 422 -8.74 14.62 -24.38
N HIS A 423 -9.91 15.23 -24.28
CA HIS A 423 -10.74 15.61 -25.45
C HIS A 423 -10.56 17.06 -25.87
N LYS A 424 -9.77 17.86 -25.14
CA LYS A 424 -9.57 19.31 -25.38
C LYS A 424 -10.90 20.09 -25.47
N LYS A 425 -11.91 19.63 -24.70
CA LYS A 425 -13.22 20.29 -24.60
C LYS A 425 -13.33 20.94 -23.22
N SER A 426 -13.97 22.11 -23.14
CA SER A 426 -14.22 22.76 -21.84
C SER A 426 -15.07 21.85 -20.96
N GLY A 427 -14.59 21.56 -19.74
CA GLY A 427 -15.33 20.78 -18.74
C GLY A 427 -16.45 21.59 -18.13
N VAL A 428 -17.49 20.91 -17.68
CA VAL A 428 -18.66 21.52 -17.05
C VAL A 428 -18.34 22.01 -15.63
N ILE A 429 -17.43 21.33 -14.88
CA ILE A 429 -17.05 21.69 -13.52
C ILE A 429 -15.64 22.27 -13.54
N SER A 430 -15.50 23.56 -13.16
CA SER A 430 -14.22 24.27 -13.11
C SER A 430 -14.02 24.95 -11.77
N ALA A 431 -12.84 24.74 -11.16
CA ALA A 431 -12.40 25.41 -9.95
C ALA A 431 -11.77 26.77 -10.18
N SER A 432 -11.60 27.23 -11.44
CA SER A 432 -10.96 28.48 -11.74
C SER A 432 -11.63 29.68 -11.07
N GLY A 433 -10.86 30.44 -10.28
CA GLY A 433 -11.31 31.60 -9.53
C GLY A 433 -12.28 31.33 -8.37
N LYS A 434 -12.53 30.05 -8.02
CA LYS A 434 -13.50 29.63 -7.00
C LYS A 434 -12.83 29.25 -5.68
N ARG A 435 -13.54 29.47 -4.57
CA ARG A 435 -13.19 28.95 -3.24
C ARG A 435 -13.68 27.50 -3.19
N VAL A 436 -12.75 26.58 -3.05
CA VAL A 436 -13.01 25.14 -3.11
C VAL A 436 -12.91 24.54 -1.71
N VAL A 437 -13.90 23.74 -1.33
CA VAL A 437 -13.85 22.91 -0.13
C VAL A 437 -13.92 21.44 -0.55
N VAL A 438 -12.98 20.61 -0.04
CA VAL A 438 -12.97 19.17 -0.23
C VAL A 438 -13.33 18.50 1.09
N ILE A 439 -14.39 17.70 1.11
CA ILE A 439 -14.83 16.96 2.30
C ILE A 439 -14.32 15.51 2.19
N GLY A 440 -13.34 15.16 3.04
CA GLY A 440 -12.66 13.88 3.08
C GLY A 440 -11.19 13.97 2.70
N GLY A 441 -10.32 13.33 3.49
CA GLY A 441 -8.87 13.46 3.43
C GLY A 441 -8.10 12.30 2.80
N GLY A 442 -8.78 11.37 2.15
CA GLY A 442 -8.13 10.26 1.46
C GLY A 442 -7.46 10.67 0.14
N ASP A 443 -6.89 9.69 -0.57
CA ASP A 443 -6.23 9.91 -1.87
C ASP A 443 -7.11 10.66 -2.88
N THR A 444 -8.41 10.34 -2.93
CA THR A 444 -9.38 11.03 -3.81
C THR A 444 -9.52 12.51 -3.46
N GLY A 445 -9.56 12.83 -2.15
CA GLY A 445 -9.61 14.21 -1.69
C GLY A 445 -8.35 14.98 -2.09
N ASN A 446 -7.18 14.37 -1.89
CA ASN A 446 -5.91 14.97 -2.32
C ASN A 446 -5.82 15.16 -3.84
N ASP A 447 -6.38 14.23 -4.62
CA ASP A 447 -6.47 14.35 -6.08
C ASP A 447 -7.37 15.52 -6.52
N CYS A 448 -8.48 15.77 -5.79
CA CYS A 448 -9.32 16.96 -5.98
C CYS A 448 -8.58 18.25 -5.64
N ILE A 449 -7.82 18.28 -4.55
CA ILE A 449 -7.00 19.42 -4.13
C ILE A 449 -6.00 19.79 -5.24
N GLY A 450 -5.17 18.82 -5.66
CA GLY A 450 -4.17 19.05 -6.70
C GLY A 450 -4.77 19.45 -8.05
N THR A 451 -5.94 18.94 -8.39
CA THR A 451 -6.69 19.32 -9.59
C THR A 451 -7.20 20.76 -9.49
N ALA A 452 -7.79 21.15 -8.34
CA ALA A 452 -8.31 22.50 -8.13
C ALA A 452 -7.19 23.56 -8.16
N VAL A 453 -6.02 23.27 -7.58
CA VAL A 453 -4.84 24.12 -7.65
C VAL A 453 -4.43 24.39 -9.11
N ARG A 454 -4.36 23.33 -9.95
CA ARG A 454 -3.98 23.43 -11.37
C ARG A 454 -5.02 24.18 -12.20
N GLN A 455 -6.29 24.06 -11.86
CA GLN A 455 -7.36 24.82 -12.52
C GLN A 455 -7.40 26.30 -12.10
N GLY A 456 -6.60 26.71 -11.11
CA GLY A 456 -6.53 28.11 -10.69
C GLY A 456 -7.58 28.51 -9.68
N ALA A 457 -7.91 27.63 -8.72
CA ALA A 457 -8.78 27.96 -7.59
C ALA A 457 -8.31 29.22 -6.85
N ALA A 458 -9.24 29.99 -6.31
CA ALA A 458 -8.94 31.15 -5.46
C ALA A 458 -8.41 30.72 -4.08
N SER A 459 -8.97 29.66 -3.53
CA SER A 459 -8.52 29.00 -2.30
C SER A 459 -8.93 27.52 -2.31
N VAL A 460 -8.24 26.72 -1.49
CA VAL A 460 -8.59 25.31 -1.28
C VAL A 460 -8.56 25.01 0.21
N THR A 461 -9.64 24.47 0.74
CA THR A 461 -9.76 23.98 2.12
C THR A 461 -10.16 22.50 2.10
N ASN A 462 -9.63 21.71 3.02
CA ASN A 462 -9.95 20.29 3.14
C ASN A 462 -10.48 19.96 4.54
N PHE A 463 -11.67 19.38 4.61
CA PHE A 463 -12.28 18.95 5.86
C PHE A 463 -11.97 17.50 6.16
N GLU A 464 -11.44 17.28 7.36
CA GLU A 464 -11.17 15.97 7.94
C GLU A 464 -12.06 15.75 9.16
N LEU A 465 -12.90 14.73 9.08
CA LEU A 465 -13.83 14.40 10.16
C LEU A 465 -13.08 13.86 11.41
N LEU A 466 -12.00 13.15 11.19
CA LEU A 466 -11.16 12.57 12.25
C LEU A 466 -10.14 13.59 12.79
N PRO A 467 -9.63 13.39 14.01
CA PRO A 467 -8.55 14.20 14.54
C PRO A 467 -7.26 14.01 13.73
N GLN A 468 -6.37 14.99 13.81
CA GLN A 468 -5.07 14.91 13.14
C GLN A 468 -4.31 13.65 13.58
N PRO A 469 -3.86 12.82 12.62
CA PRO A 469 -3.06 11.65 12.95
C PRO A 469 -1.76 12.00 13.70
N PRO A 470 -1.27 11.12 14.56
CA PRO A 470 0.00 11.33 15.26
C PRO A 470 1.18 11.34 14.28
N ARG A 471 2.28 12.00 14.66
CA ARG A 471 3.50 12.02 13.82
C ARG A 471 4.26 10.69 13.81
N GLN A 472 4.04 9.84 14.80
CA GLN A 472 4.64 8.52 14.94
C GLN A 472 3.55 7.47 15.17
N ARG A 473 3.86 6.19 14.94
CA ARG A 473 2.92 5.09 15.21
C ARG A 473 2.47 5.11 16.66
N SER A 474 1.16 5.00 16.86
CA SER A 474 0.56 4.78 18.17
C SER A 474 0.63 3.29 18.57
N ALA A 475 0.42 3.00 19.86
CA ALA A 475 0.47 1.64 20.39
C ALA A 475 -0.57 0.70 19.76
N ASP A 476 -1.71 1.25 19.32
CA ASP A 476 -2.78 0.53 18.61
C ASP A 476 -2.52 0.36 17.10
N ASN A 477 -1.38 0.86 16.60
CA ASN A 477 -0.94 0.69 15.21
C ASN A 477 0.51 0.21 15.13
N PRO A 478 0.83 -0.96 15.72
CA PRO A 478 2.19 -1.49 15.72
C PRO A 478 2.63 -1.91 14.32
N TRP A 479 3.95 -1.92 14.09
CA TRP A 479 4.52 -2.61 12.93
C TRP A 479 4.12 -4.11 12.99
N PRO A 480 3.84 -4.80 11.87
CA PRO A 480 4.01 -4.39 10.46
C PRO A 480 2.79 -3.72 9.81
N GLN A 481 1.74 -3.38 10.56
CA GLN A 481 0.55 -2.74 10.01
C GLN A 481 0.89 -1.49 9.19
N TYR A 482 0.02 -1.13 8.25
CA TYR A 482 0.16 0.12 7.52
C TYR A 482 0.15 1.33 8.49
N PRO A 483 1.14 2.24 8.42
CA PRO A 483 1.27 3.30 9.42
C PRO A 483 0.17 4.36 9.30
N ARG A 484 -0.62 4.53 10.36
CA ARG A 484 -1.62 5.60 10.53
C ARG A 484 -0.96 6.82 11.17
N VAL A 485 -0.19 7.55 10.37
CA VAL A 485 0.58 8.71 10.82
C VAL A 485 0.30 9.93 9.95
N TYR A 486 0.55 11.11 10.50
CA TYR A 486 0.44 12.36 9.75
C TYR A 486 1.36 12.34 8.53
N ARG A 487 0.79 12.64 7.37
CA ARG A 487 1.50 12.72 6.09
C ARG A 487 1.11 13.98 5.36
N VAL A 488 2.06 14.55 4.64
CA VAL A 488 1.81 15.59 3.66
C VAL A 488 1.93 14.95 2.29
N ASP A 489 0.90 15.06 1.48
CA ASP A 489 0.90 14.55 0.11
C ASP A 489 1.00 15.73 -0.87
N TYR A 490 1.18 15.42 -2.15
CA TYR A 490 1.51 16.37 -3.20
C TYR A 490 0.53 17.56 -3.29
N GLY A 491 -0.78 17.33 -3.15
CA GLY A 491 -1.78 18.40 -3.20
C GLY A 491 -1.69 19.35 -2.01
N HIS A 492 -1.38 18.82 -0.81
CA HIS A 492 -1.14 19.65 0.38
C HIS A 492 0.10 20.53 0.20
N GLU A 493 1.21 19.97 -0.33
CA GLU A 493 2.42 20.75 -0.64
C GLU A 493 2.14 21.87 -1.65
N GLU A 494 1.31 21.59 -2.65
CA GLU A 494 0.93 22.54 -3.69
C GLU A 494 0.10 23.70 -3.13
N VAL A 495 -0.82 23.41 -2.21
CA VAL A 495 -1.58 24.44 -1.49
C VAL A 495 -0.66 25.29 -0.62
N VAL A 496 0.23 24.65 0.18
CA VAL A 496 1.22 25.37 0.99
C VAL A 496 2.13 26.25 0.12
N SER A 497 2.60 25.72 -1.01
CA SER A 497 3.44 26.46 -1.94
C SER A 497 2.75 27.69 -2.55
N ARG A 498 1.42 27.62 -2.74
CA ARG A 498 0.65 28.69 -3.37
C ARG A 498 0.12 29.72 -2.37
N TRP A 499 -0.35 29.28 -1.20
CA TRP A 499 -1.02 30.15 -0.22
C TRP A 499 -0.36 30.17 1.17
N GLY A 500 0.74 29.42 1.38
CA GLY A 500 1.54 29.46 2.62
C GLY A 500 0.92 28.73 3.81
N LYS A 501 -0.23 28.02 3.64
CA LYS A 501 -0.95 27.34 4.72
C LYS A 501 -1.43 25.97 4.28
N ASP A 502 -1.35 24.99 5.19
CA ASP A 502 -1.93 23.66 5.00
C ASP A 502 -3.47 23.75 4.84
N PRO A 503 -4.07 23.12 3.82
CA PRO A 503 -5.51 23.25 3.57
C PRO A 503 -6.38 22.50 4.59
N ARG A 504 -5.83 21.60 5.40
CA ARG A 504 -6.59 20.66 6.22
C ARG A 504 -7.10 21.29 7.51
N ILE A 505 -8.37 21.06 7.79
CA ILE A 505 -9.04 21.36 9.04
C ILE A 505 -9.55 20.03 9.59
N TYR A 506 -9.02 19.63 10.75
CA TYR A 506 -9.35 18.37 11.41
C TYR A 506 -10.49 18.51 12.41
N SER A 507 -11.18 17.40 12.71
CA SER A 507 -12.28 17.34 13.67
C SER A 507 -13.38 18.36 13.33
N ILE A 508 -13.81 18.38 12.08
CA ILE A 508 -14.85 19.28 11.56
C ILE A 508 -15.87 18.49 10.74
N SER A 509 -17.14 18.85 10.88
CA SER A 509 -18.25 18.30 10.11
C SER A 509 -19.07 19.42 9.47
N ALA A 510 -19.62 19.19 8.29
CA ALA A 510 -20.58 20.08 7.66
C ALA A 510 -21.99 19.80 8.21
N LYS A 511 -22.72 20.83 8.61
CA LYS A 511 -24.11 20.78 9.09
C LYS A 511 -25.12 21.05 7.98
N ARG A 512 -24.86 22.06 7.16
CA ARG A 512 -25.66 22.41 5.99
C ARG A 512 -24.86 23.21 4.97
N PHE A 513 -25.28 23.13 3.72
CA PHE A 513 -24.78 23.97 2.65
C PHE A 513 -25.63 25.22 2.54
N LEU A 514 -25.01 26.37 2.49
CA LEU A 514 -25.66 27.67 2.42
C LEU A 514 -25.67 28.16 0.98
N GLY A 515 -26.83 28.59 0.51
CA GLY A 515 -26.97 29.05 -0.87
C GLY A 515 -27.97 30.18 -1.02
N SER A 516 -27.85 30.90 -2.13
CA SER A 516 -28.82 31.88 -2.60
C SER A 516 -29.09 31.64 -4.08
N GLU A 517 -30.32 31.80 -4.53
CA GLU A 517 -30.73 31.58 -5.91
C GLU A 517 -30.30 30.20 -6.47
N GLY A 518 -30.31 29.16 -5.61
CA GLY A 518 -29.92 27.80 -5.98
C GLY A 518 -28.42 27.54 -6.09
N ARG A 519 -27.56 28.52 -5.77
CA ARG A 519 -26.09 28.43 -5.85
C ARG A 519 -25.45 28.43 -4.48
N LEU A 520 -24.44 27.59 -4.32
CA LEU A 520 -23.63 27.50 -3.11
C LEU A 520 -22.83 28.81 -2.89
N HIS A 521 -22.78 29.30 -1.66
CA HIS A 521 -21.88 30.37 -1.25
C HIS A 521 -21.12 30.09 0.06
N GLY A 522 -21.47 29.04 0.80
CA GLY A 522 -20.81 28.70 2.05
C GLY A 522 -21.27 27.38 2.64
N ILE A 523 -20.61 26.96 3.70
CA ILE A 523 -20.90 25.76 4.48
C ILE A 523 -20.96 26.14 5.94
N GLU A 524 -22.07 25.85 6.61
CA GLU A 524 -22.11 25.88 8.06
C GLU A 524 -21.49 24.60 8.59
N THR A 525 -20.50 24.73 9.44
CA THR A 525 -19.71 23.65 10.02
C THR A 525 -19.84 23.61 11.52
N VAL A 526 -19.47 22.50 12.11
CA VAL A 526 -19.36 22.30 13.55
C VAL A 526 -18.09 21.53 13.88
N ARG A 527 -17.46 21.85 15.00
CA ARG A 527 -16.34 21.05 15.50
C ARG A 527 -16.87 19.77 16.14
N VAL A 528 -16.11 18.69 15.99
CA VAL A 528 -16.47 17.39 16.54
C VAL A 528 -15.36 16.86 17.44
N GLU A 529 -15.75 16.12 18.46
CA GLU A 529 -14.83 15.34 19.26
C GLU A 529 -15.15 13.86 19.17
N TRP A 530 -14.11 13.05 19.30
CA TRP A 530 -14.20 11.61 19.25
C TRP A 530 -13.85 11.01 20.59
N THR A 531 -14.78 10.27 21.18
CA THR A 531 -14.57 9.53 22.42
C THR A 531 -14.54 8.04 22.11
N ARG A 532 -13.70 7.30 22.83
CA ARG A 532 -13.60 5.86 22.72
C ARG A 532 -14.21 5.20 23.95
N ASP A 533 -15.21 4.35 23.74
CA ASP A 533 -15.80 3.50 24.76
C ASP A 533 -15.56 2.03 24.36
N GLY A 534 -14.59 1.38 25.02
CA GLY A 534 -14.11 0.07 24.63
C GLY A 534 -13.54 0.06 23.20
N ASP A 535 -14.14 -0.72 22.32
CA ASP A 535 -13.75 -0.81 20.89
C ASP A 535 -14.58 0.12 19.98
N ARG A 536 -15.55 0.86 20.54
CA ARG A 536 -16.44 1.72 19.78
C ARG A 536 -15.98 3.18 19.86
N TRP A 537 -15.83 3.81 18.69
CA TRP A 537 -15.66 5.24 18.57
C TRP A 537 -17.01 5.92 18.41
N THR A 538 -17.25 6.98 19.18
CA THR A 538 -18.45 7.81 19.11
C THR A 538 -18.07 9.25 18.85
N MET A 539 -18.72 9.85 17.85
CA MET A 539 -18.57 11.25 17.51
C MET A 539 -19.62 12.09 18.26
N ARG A 540 -19.22 13.23 18.77
CA ARG A 540 -20.10 14.24 19.36
C ARG A 540 -19.78 15.60 18.78
N GLU A 541 -20.79 16.38 18.43
CA GLU A 541 -20.64 17.78 18.07
C GLU A 541 -20.31 18.61 19.32
N ILE A 542 -19.43 19.61 19.16
CA ILE A 542 -19.08 20.56 20.22
C ILE A 542 -20.05 21.72 20.13
N GLU A 543 -20.83 21.93 21.19
CA GLU A 543 -21.81 23.01 21.26
C GLU A 543 -21.18 24.40 21.08
N ALA A 544 -21.86 25.30 20.40
CA ALA A 544 -21.44 26.67 20.13
C ALA A 544 -20.10 26.78 19.37
N SER A 545 -19.78 25.79 18.57
CA SER A 545 -18.60 25.77 17.70
C SER A 545 -18.93 25.95 16.22
N GLU A 546 -20.17 26.32 15.92
CA GLU A 546 -20.63 26.56 14.56
C GLU A 546 -19.86 27.71 13.92
N GLU A 547 -19.39 27.48 12.69
CA GLU A 547 -18.66 28.45 11.88
C GLU A 547 -19.11 28.34 10.43
N VAL A 548 -19.22 29.48 9.75
CA VAL A 548 -19.50 29.51 8.31
C VAL A 548 -18.20 29.66 7.55
N ILE A 549 -17.94 28.69 6.68
CA ILE A 549 -16.80 28.72 5.75
C ILE A 549 -17.32 29.01 4.36
N GLU A 550 -16.81 30.07 3.75
CA GLU A 550 -17.18 30.48 2.41
C GLU A 550 -16.71 29.47 1.36
N ALA A 551 -17.58 29.06 0.46
CA ALA A 551 -17.31 28.08 -0.59
C ALA A 551 -18.17 28.33 -1.83
N ASP A 552 -17.56 28.26 -3.00
CA ASP A 552 -18.26 28.32 -4.29
C ASP A 552 -18.35 26.92 -4.94
N LEU A 553 -17.48 25.99 -4.49
CA LEU A 553 -17.49 24.57 -4.88
C LEU A 553 -17.18 23.67 -3.70
N VAL A 554 -17.92 22.57 -3.59
CA VAL A 554 -17.68 21.48 -2.65
C VAL A 554 -17.50 20.17 -3.41
N PHE A 555 -16.45 19.42 -3.04
CA PHE A 555 -16.23 18.06 -3.55
C PHE A 555 -16.35 17.04 -2.43
N LEU A 556 -17.35 16.14 -2.53
CA LEU A 556 -17.58 15.07 -1.58
C LEU A 556 -16.65 13.89 -1.91
N ALA A 557 -15.58 13.72 -1.12
CA ALA A 557 -14.57 12.66 -1.28
C ALA A 557 -14.66 11.64 -0.12
N MET A 558 -15.87 11.20 0.22
CA MET A 558 -16.17 10.40 1.42
C MET A 558 -16.13 8.88 1.17
N GLY A 559 -15.65 8.42 0.01
CA GLY A 559 -15.60 7.01 -0.37
C GLY A 559 -16.93 6.50 -0.95
N PHE A 560 -17.05 5.17 -1.03
CA PHE A 560 -18.12 4.50 -1.77
C PHE A 560 -18.85 3.47 -0.91
N LEU A 561 -20.07 3.14 -1.30
CA LEU A 561 -20.90 2.12 -0.67
C LEU A 561 -20.69 0.74 -1.29
N GLY A 562 -20.60 0.66 -2.62
CA GLY A 562 -20.48 -0.57 -3.36
C GLY A 562 -20.66 -0.37 -4.88
N PRO A 563 -20.89 -1.45 -5.65
CA PRO A 563 -21.21 -1.35 -7.06
C PRO A 563 -22.61 -0.77 -7.29
N GLU A 564 -22.84 -0.23 -8.46
CA GLU A 564 -24.18 0.09 -8.92
C GLU A 564 -24.99 -1.18 -9.16
N ASN A 565 -26.30 -1.16 -8.84
CA ASN A 565 -27.11 -2.37 -8.69
C ASN A 565 -27.56 -3.02 -10.02
N ARG A 566 -27.70 -2.26 -11.11
CA ARG A 566 -28.43 -2.72 -12.32
C ARG A 566 -27.97 -4.06 -12.89
N VAL A 567 -26.67 -4.19 -13.18
CA VAL A 567 -26.14 -5.45 -13.72
C VAL A 567 -26.28 -6.61 -12.74
N VAL A 568 -26.17 -6.31 -11.45
CA VAL A 568 -26.28 -7.30 -10.37
C VAL A 568 -27.71 -7.81 -10.26
N GLU A 569 -28.69 -6.89 -10.30
CA GLU A 569 -30.13 -7.19 -10.27
C GLU A 569 -30.60 -7.96 -11.50
N GLU A 570 -30.21 -7.52 -12.71
CA GLU A 570 -30.61 -8.19 -13.97
C GLU A 570 -30.05 -9.62 -14.07
N LEU A 571 -28.88 -9.88 -13.51
CA LEU A 571 -28.30 -11.23 -13.45
C LEU A 571 -28.80 -12.06 -12.27
N GLY A 572 -29.59 -11.48 -11.35
CA GLY A 572 -30.05 -12.17 -10.15
C GLY A 572 -28.92 -12.49 -9.14
N VAL A 573 -27.85 -11.72 -9.15
CA VAL A 573 -26.71 -11.88 -8.26
C VAL A 573 -27.02 -11.26 -6.89
N ARG A 574 -26.72 -11.96 -5.80
CA ARG A 574 -26.94 -11.47 -4.43
C ARG A 574 -25.90 -10.45 -4.00
N GLN A 575 -26.37 -9.50 -3.23
CA GLN A 575 -25.54 -8.49 -2.54
C GLN A 575 -25.64 -8.67 -1.02
N GLY A 576 -24.53 -8.51 -0.33
CA GLY A 576 -24.46 -8.54 1.13
C GLY A 576 -24.92 -7.24 1.78
N ALA A 577 -24.96 -7.22 3.10
CA ALA A 577 -25.41 -6.07 3.91
C ALA A 577 -24.65 -4.75 3.64
N ARG A 578 -23.49 -4.81 3.01
CA ARG A 578 -22.68 -3.65 2.60
C ARG A 578 -22.75 -3.35 1.11
N SER A 579 -23.80 -3.81 0.44
CA SER A 579 -24.04 -3.65 -1.00
C SER A 579 -23.00 -4.29 -1.92
N ASN A 580 -22.01 -5.01 -1.40
CA ASN A 580 -21.03 -5.74 -2.20
C ASN A 580 -21.62 -7.05 -2.74
N VAL A 581 -21.14 -7.48 -3.90
CA VAL A 581 -21.51 -8.79 -4.46
C VAL A 581 -21.10 -9.92 -3.51
N GLU A 582 -22.05 -10.77 -3.15
CA GLU A 582 -21.78 -11.96 -2.33
C GLU A 582 -21.12 -13.06 -3.15
N THR A 583 -20.09 -13.66 -2.56
CA THR A 583 -19.45 -14.87 -3.08
C THR A 583 -19.20 -15.85 -1.94
N GLY A 584 -19.00 -17.11 -2.27
CA GLY A 584 -18.60 -18.12 -1.28
C GLY A 584 -17.30 -17.72 -0.56
N GLU A 585 -17.13 -18.21 0.66
CA GLU A 585 -15.90 -17.97 1.43
C GLU A 585 -14.68 -18.53 0.68
N GLY A 586 -13.66 -17.69 0.48
CA GLY A 586 -12.47 -18.06 -0.28
C GLY A 586 -12.68 -18.26 -1.78
N SER A 587 -13.88 -17.99 -2.31
CA SER A 587 -14.28 -18.16 -3.71
C SER A 587 -14.65 -16.82 -4.36
N TYR A 588 -14.62 -16.80 -5.68
CA TYR A 588 -15.06 -15.67 -6.51
C TYR A 588 -16.40 -15.95 -7.20
N ARG A 589 -16.99 -17.14 -6.99
CA ARG A 589 -18.31 -17.51 -7.52
C ARG A 589 -19.42 -16.81 -6.78
N THR A 590 -20.40 -16.31 -7.54
CA THR A 590 -21.65 -15.79 -6.99
C THR A 590 -22.69 -16.92 -6.77
N ASN A 591 -23.90 -16.55 -6.40
CA ASN A 591 -25.05 -17.48 -6.36
C ASN A 591 -25.55 -17.91 -7.74
N VAL A 592 -25.12 -17.23 -8.80
CA VAL A 592 -25.52 -17.52 -10.19
C VAL A 592 -24.41 -18.33 -10.86
N GLU A 593 -24.79 -19.47 -11.44
CA GLU A 593 -23.86 -20.32 -12.17
C GLU A 593 -23.14 -19.52 -13.26
N LYS A 594 -21.86 -19.81 -13.49
CA LYS A 594 -20.94 -19.12 -14.41
C LYS A 594 -20.71 -17.61 -14.18
N VAL A 595 -21.28 -17.01 -13.13
CA VAL A 595 -21.05 -15.60 -12.76
C VAL A 595 -20.10 -15.52 -11.57
N PHE A 596 -19.02 -14.78 -11.75
CA PHE A 596 -17.95 -14.52 -10.79
C PHE A 596 -17.89 -13.04 -10.49
N ALA A 597 -17.28 -12.66 -9.36
CA ALA A 597 -17.06 -11.26 -9.01
C ALA A 597 -15.66 -11.05 -8.43
N ALA A 598 -15.02 -9.92 -8.76
CA ALA A 598 -13.69 -9.57 -8.27
C ALA A 598 -13.50 -8.05 -8.14
N GLY A 599 -12.55 -7.67 -7.31
CA GLY A 599 -12.23 -6.28 -7.03
C GLY A 599 -13.22 -5.62 -6.08
N ASP A 600 -13.33 -4.29 -6.18
CA ASP A 600 -14.09 -3.51 -5.23
C ASP A 600 -15.60 -3.80 -5.23
N CYS A 601 -16.17 -4.29 -6.31
CA CYS A 601 -17.58 -4.70 -6.34
C CYS A 601 -17.89 -5.87 -5.39
N ARG A 602 -16.88 -6.71 -5.13
CA ARG A 602 -16.95 -7.86 -4.23
C ARG A 602 -16.37 -7.54 -2.85
N ARG A 603 -15.17 -6.93 -2.83
CA ARG A 603 -14.38 -6.69 -1.61
C ARG A 603 -14.80 -5.41 -0.86
N GLY A 604 -15.37 -4.45 -1.55
CA GLY A 604 -15.46 -3.05 -1.15
C GLY A 604 -14.25 -2.25 -1.64
N GLN A 605 -14.31 -0.94 -1.55
CA GLN A 605 -13.22 -0.07 -1.98
C GLN A 605 -11.89 -0.51 -1.34
N SER A 606 -10.84 -0.61 -2.16
CA SER A 606 -9.55 -1.16 -1.74
C SER A 606 -8.40 -0.59 -2.55
N LEU A 607 -7.17 -1.00 -2.24
CA LEU A 607 -5.99 -0.57 -2.97
C LEU A 607 -5.95 -1.18 -4.38
N VAL A 608 -5.35 -0.46 -5.34
CA VAL A 608 -5.13 -0.95 -6.71
C VAL A 608 -4.52 -2.35 -6.74
N VAL A 609 -3.58 -2.62 -5.86
CA VAL A 609 -2.91 -3.91 -5.73
C VAL A 609 -3.85 -5.04 -5.27
N TRP A 610 -4.86 -4.73 -4.46
CA TRP A 610 -5.93 -5.67 -4.12
C TRP A 610 -6.84 -5.96 -5.32
N GLY A 611 -7.21 -4.92 -6.09
CA GLY A 611 -7.97 -5.11 -7.32
C GLY A 611 -7.27 -6.05 -8.30
N ILE A 612 -5.97 -5.87 -8.52
CA ILE A 612 -5.16 -6.76 -9.37
C ILE A 612 -5.14 -8.19 -8.81
N ASN A 613 -4.92 -8.36 -7.49
CA ASN A 613 -4.92 -9.69 -6.88
C ASN A 613 -6.27 -10.40 -7.03
N GLU A 614 -7.37 -9.72 -6.76
CA GLU A 614 -8.73 -10.24 -6.92
C GLU A 614 -8.99 -10.68 -8.37
N GLY A 615 -8.61 -9.87 -9.35
CA GLY A 615 -8.73 -10.21 -10.77
C GLY A 615 -7.93 -11.46 -11.15
N ARG A 616 -6.68 -11.55 -10.69
CA ARG A 616 -5.82 -12.74 -10.90
C ARG A 616 -6.43 -14.00 -10.31
N MET A 617 -6.92 -13.92 -9.09
CA MET A 617 -7.47 -15.08 -8.38
C MET A 617 -8.81 -15.52 -8.96
N ALA A 618 -9.67 -14.57 -9.34
CA ALA A 618 -10.91 -14.86 -10.04
C ALA A 618 -10.66 -15.53 -11.41
N ALA A 619 -9.68 -15.04 -12.16
CA ALA A 619 -9.28 -15.65 -13.43
C ALA A 619 -8.83 -17.11 -13.23
N ARG A 620 -8.07 -17.38 -12.18
CA ARG A 620 -7.66 -18.74 -11.82
C ARG A 620 -8.85 -19.65 -11.51
N GLU A 621 -9.83 -19.16 -10.77
CA GLU A 621 -11.03 -19.94 -10.46
C GLU A 621 -11.89 -20.17 -11.71
N ILE A 622 -12.04 -19.16 -12.59
CA ILE A 622 -12.73 -19.27 -13.87
C ILE A 622 -12.03 -20.31 -14.77
N ASP A 623 -10.71 -20.25 -14.93
CA ASP A 623 -9.96 -21.23 -15.74
C ASP A 623 -10.15 -22.66 -15.20
N SER A 624 -10.07 -22.85 -13.88
CA SER A 624 -10.33 -24.14 -13.24
C SER A 624 -11.76 -24.64 -13.48
N TRP A 625 -12.76 -23.76 -13.35
CA TRP A 625 -14.18 -24.09 -13.52
C TRP A 625 -14.51 -24.47 -14.97
N LEU A 626 -14.01 -23.69 -15.95
CA LEU A 626 -14.22 -23.97 -17.38
C LEU A 626 -13.61 -25.34 -17.77
N ARG A 627 -12.42 -25.67 -17.26
CA ARG A 627 -11.75 -26.93 -17.57
C ARG A 627 -12.40 -28.16 -16.91
N SER A 628 -13.14 -27.96 -15.82
CA SER A 628 -13.86 -29.02 -15.14
C SER A 628 -15.25 -29.31 -15.70
N GLY A 629 -15.65 -28.61 -16.77
CA GLY A 629 -16.99 -28.75 -17.34
C GLY A 629 -18.12 -28.18 -16.45
N GLY A 630 -17.79 -27.18 -15.63
CA GLY A 630 -18.75 -26.44 -14.81
C GLY A 630 -19.01 -27.01 -13.40
N GLY A 631 -18.44 -28.12 -12.99
CA GLY A 631 -18.85 -28.78 -11.75
C GLY A 631 -17.77 -29.32 -10.82
N GLY A 632 -16.48 -29.21 -11.14
CA GLY A 632 -15.44 -29.88 -10.37
C GLY A 632 -14.18 -29.04 -10.12
N SER A 633 -13.24 -29.58 -9.33
CA SER A 633 -11.91 -29.02 -9.09
C SER A 633 -10.93 -29.40 -10.20
N GLY A 634 -11.16 -28.91 -11.41
CA GLY A 634 -10.16 -28.97 -12.48
C GLY A 634 -8.92 -28.15 -12.11
N GLY A 635 -7.72 -28.64 -12.40
CA GLY A 635 -6.49 -27.86 -12.17
C GLY A 635 -6.42 -26.62 -13.06
N SER A 636 -6.18 -25.42 -12.50
CA SER A 636 -5.93 -24.22 -13.28
C SER A 636 -4.50 -24.22 -13.84
N HIS A 637 -4.31 -23.71 -15.06
CA HIS A 637 -3.01 -23.45 -15.64
C HIS A 637 -2.39 -22.13 -15.18
N LEU A 638 -3.15 -21.32 -14.45
CA LEU A 638 -2.68 -20.05 -13.93
C LEU A 638 -1.94 -20.22 -12.59
N PRO A 639 -0.85 -19.46 -12.38
CA PRO A 639 -0.10 -19.53 -11.13
C PRO A 639 -0.93 -18.99 -9.95
N ILE A 640 -0.66 -19.48 -8.76
CA ILE A 640 -1.19 -18.93 -7.52
C ILE A 640 -0.52 -17.57 -7.31
N SER A 641 -1.31 -16.52 -7.08
CA SER A 641 -0.80 -15.23 -6.59
C SER A 641 -0.57 -15.34 -5.09
N GLY A 642 0.55 -14.84 -4.63
CA GLY A 642 0.93 -14.88 -3.21
C GLY A 642 1.87 -16.03 -2.89
N GLY A 643 2.84 -15.74 -2.04
CA GLY A 643 3.89 -16.68 -1.64
C GLY A 643 3.35 -17.93 -0.97
N ILE A 644 4.25 -18.85 -0.74
CA ILE A 644 4.10 -20.25 -0.28
C ILE A 644 3.47 -20.39 1.14
N ILE A 645 2.68 -19.47 1.60
CA ILE A 645 2.00 -19.61 2.91
C ILE A 645 0.56 -20.03 2.68
N PRO A 646 0.13 -21.18 3.24
CA PRO A 646 -1.26 -21.60 3.18
C PRO A 646 -2.17 -20.55 3.81
N ARG A 647 -3.23 -20.18 3.11
CA ARG A 647 -4.23 -19.21 3.59
C ARG A 647 -4.93 -19.78 4.82
N THR A 648 -4.62 -19.24 5.98
CA THR A 648 -5.60 -19.22 7.07
C THR A 648 -6.57 -18.09 6.79
N VAL A 649 -7.86 -18.41 6.85
CA VAL A 649 -8.98 -17.51 6.59
C VAL A 649 -8.80 -16.21 7.38
N SER A 650 -8.61 -15.10 6.68
CA SER A 650 -8.50 -13.77 7.28
C SER A 650 -9.89 -13.24 7.57
N ALA A 651 -10.22 -13.10 8.84
CA ALA A 651 -11.32 -12.24 9.25
C ALA A 651 -11.06 -10.81 8.73
N ALA A 652 -12.04 -10.25 8.05
CA ALA A 652 -11.96 -8.92 7.45
C ALA A 652 -11.50 -7.90 8.49
N ILE A 653 -10.37 -7.25 8.23
CA ILE A 653 -9.95 -6.08 9.00
C ILE A 653 -10.99 -4.99 8.72
N LYS A 654 -11.78 -4.67 9.73
CA LYS A 654 -12.63 -3.48 9.72
C LYS A 654 -11.69 -2.28 9.71
N VAL A 655 -11.56 -1.64 8.57
CA VAL A 655 -11.13 -0.24 8.52
C VAL A 655 -12.33 0.54 9.03
N PRO A 656 -12.25 1.30 10.12
CA PRO A 656 -13.31 2.22 10.48
C PRO A 656 -13.45 3.23 9.32
N ALA A 657 -14.69 3.45 8.93
CA ALA A 657 -15.05 4.41 7.89
C ALA A 657 -14.74 5.82 8.31
#